data_39f3298a4a2517251af62ac111a17dff
#
_entry.id   39f3298a4a2517251af62ac111a17dff
#
_cell.length_a   1.000
_cell.length_b   1.000
_cell.length_c   1.000
_cell.angle_alpha   90.00
_cell.angle_beta   90.00
_cell.angle_gamma   90.00
#
_symmetry.space_group_name_H-M   'P 1'
#
loop_
_entity.id
_entity.type
_entity.pdbx_description
1 polymer ?
#
loop_
_entity_poly.entity_id
_entity_poly.type
_entity_poly.pdbx_seq_one_letter_code
_entity_poly.pdbx_strand_id
1 'polypeptide(L)'
;MMIYTGMLIAGITAGYICLERHRPVEGILLLAGIAGSFAAISEQMGKEYGMTRKQLRVMLLFLMVGFFNFALNYNRYYTDETLLKRDQTAFKEMKILHVREQEKYIAYEGTANLPSGRRRILCRDYSENRSPLSVGTLARVSGELSLPEEARNPGCFNYRLHLKGKGIVYTVNAQAIREHRMSRRPADVFHRKLQQRRNDFLDKFHHRPAVRGFLKGILFGDRGELEEETYREFTENGTAHILAVSGLHVGFLIALLNALARKRKYWKITMGIFLVLILYGELTEWSPSTLRAVLIAILSMSGMYLNRAFDLTTGTAAAAFGVLMVQPYQLFQTGFIMSYLAILGMAFLTRPLSHFLGEGLASLMSFQIMMIPFQIYAFNRFNPLTVLINLPIIFLASVLVSCGVILFLFSDLLSSGGIPAESISRLTELLVGLNRMLHMNGSLSGSFTSTGTAELILFYSVLLFLSSELFRVMVLRREGTNLRRLFLILTIPALLLVLGFRNPLAGAEVVFIDVGQGDAIHLRSGGKNVLIDGGGDSKRNVGTGTLQPYLLKNGARTLDLSICTHLHMDHFQGVQELSEVLPVKAFALPGVYRGLPETPKGARLLRRGEVIRISDEMSVKVLWPESEELPGGVTEAESSDENLLNGVYRIDYRGIRILVTGDLLEEGEADMVKYYAGTQKLRCDVLKVAHHGSHSSSSEAFLDAVRPRAAVIQVGKKNRYGHPHQETLEKLKRRNIPVYRNDRHGAIGLRVRRNKILIDRMMN
;
A
#
# COMPACT_ATOMS: atom_id res chain seq x y z
N MET A 1 5.43 -27.48 14.06
CA MET A 1 4.58 -26.27 14.09
C MET A 1 4.67 -25.48 12.77
N MET A 2 5.87 -25.22 12.24
CA MET A 2 6.03 -24.48 10.96
C MET A 2 5.17 -25.01 9.81
N ILE A 3 5.20 -26.32 9.54
CA ILE A 3 4.44 -26.93 8.44
C ILE A 3 2.93 -26.74 8.64
N TYR A 4 2.44 -26.94 9.85
CA TYR A 4 1.02 -26.74 10.18
C TYR A 4 0.58 -25.29 10.02
N THR A 5 1.42 -24.33 10.44
CA THR A 5 1.17 -22.89 10.21
C THR A 5 1.22 -22.54 8.72
N GLY A 6 2.15 -23.14 7.96
CA GLY A 6 2.19 -23.02 6.51
C GLY A 6 0.91 -23.51 5.83
N MET A 7 0.39 -24.65 6.26
CA MET A 7 -0.89 -25.19 5.75
C MET A 7 -2.08 -24.29 6.13
N LEU A 8 -2.10 -23.72 7.33
CA LEU A 8 -3.10 -22.74 7.75
C LEU A 8 -3.05 -21.50 6.84
N ILE A 9 -1.87 -20.96 6.57
CA ILE A 9 -1.67 -19.81 5.68
C ILE A 9 -2.17 -20.12 4.27
N ALA A 10 -1.86 -21.30 3.74
CA ALA A 10 -2.32 -21.72 2.43
C ALA A 10 -3.87 -21.82 2.37
N GLY A 11 -4.51 -22.35 3.40
CA GLY A 11 -5.96 -22.36 3.53
C GLY A 11 -6.58 -20.97 3.59
N ILE A 12 -6.01 -20.06 4.37
CA ILE A 12 -6.44 -18.65 4.44
C ILE A 12 -6.30 -17.98 3.07
N THR A 13 -5.18 -18.22 2.36
CA THR A 13 -4.94 -17.66 1.02
C THR A 13 -5.96 -18.15 0.00
N ALA A 14 -6.28 -19.44 0.03
CA ALA A 14 -7.31 -20.00 -0.83
C ALA A 14 -8.70 -19.43 -0.51
N GLY A 15 -9.04 -19.28 0.75
CA GLY A 15 -10.28 -18.61 1.19
C GLY A 15 -10.37 -17.15 0.71
N TYR A 16 -9.27 -16.43 0.78
CA TYR A 16 -9.18 -15.05 0.26
C TYR A 16 -9.42 -15.00 -1.26
N ILE A 17 -8.77 -15.89 -2.03
CA ILE A 17 -8.96 -15.96 -3.49
C ILE A 17 -10.41 -16.30 -3.84
N CYS A 18 -11.00 -17.29 -3.16
CA CYS A 18 -12.38 -17.73 -3.41
C CYS A 18 -13.40 -16.63 -3.11
N LEU A 19 -13.31 -16.03 -1.94
CA LEU A 19 -14.38 -15.19 -1.38
C LEU A 19 -14.14 -13.71 -1.62
N GLU A 20 -12.96 -13.19 -1.27
CA GLU A 20 -12.66 -11.76 -1.38
C GLU A 20 -12.35 -11.32 -2.81
N ARG A 21 -11.68 -12.19 -3.60
CA ARG A 21 -11.36 -11.94 -5.01
C ARG A 21 -12.41 -12.45 -5.99
N HIS A 22 -13.47 -13.10 -5.48
CA HIS A 22 -14.53 -13.69 -6.32
C HIS A 22 -14.02 -14.63 -7.42
N ARG A 23 -12.95 -15.41 -7.11
CA ARG A 23 -12.32 -16.37 -8.02
C ARG A 23 -12.35 -17.79 -7.45
N PRO A 24 -13.54 -18.40 -7.32
CA PRO A 24 -13.68 -19.67 -6.63
C PRO A 24 -12.91 -20.82 -7.30
N VAL A 25 -12.85 -20.82 -8.63
CA VAL A 25 -12.12 -21.87 -9.37
C VAL A 25 -10.62 -21.83 -9.04
N GLU A 26 -9.99 -20.65 -9.06
CA GLU A 26 -8.57 -20.48 -8.76
C GLU A 26 -8.25 -20.90 -7.30
N GLY A 27 -9.09 -20.52 -6.35
CA GLY A 27 -8.91 -20.87 -4.94
C GLY A 27 -9.09 -22.36 -4.67
N ILE A 28 -10.07 -23.03 -5.33
CA ILE A 28 -10.27 -24.48 -5.25
C ILE A 28 -9.10 -25.22 -5.90
N LEU A 29 -8.62 -24.76 -7.06
CA LEU A 29 -7.45 -25.35 -7.71
C LEU A 29 -6.19 -25.22 -6.84
N LEU A 30 -6.02 -24.12 -6.13
CA LEU A 30 -4.93 -23.96 -5.18
C LEU A 30 -5.02 -24.98 -4.04
N LEU A 31 -6.21 -25.16 -3.43
CA LEU A 31 -6.44 -26.17 -2.39
C LEU A 31 -6.17 -27.58 -2.90
N ALA A 32 -6.71 -27.92 -4.07
CA ALA A 32 -6.55 -29.23 -4.68
C ALA A 32 -5.09 -29.49 -5.08
N GLY A 33 -4.41 -28.48 -5.64
CA GLY A 33 -3.00 -28.56 -6.02
C GLY A 33 -2.09 -28.80 -4.81
N ILE A 34 -2.31 -28.07 -3.71
CA ILE A 34 -1.54 -28.24 -2.47
C ILE A 34 -1.83 -29.63 -1.88
N ALA A 35 -3.09 -30.04 -1.77
CA ALA A 35 -3.47 -31.35 -1.24
C ALA A 35 -2.91 -32.49 -2.10
N GLY A 36 -2.98 -32.36 -3.42
CA GLY A 36 -2.45 -33.35 -4.38
C GLY A 36 -0.91 -33.43 -4.33
N SER A 37 -0.22 -32.30 -4.28
CA SER A 37 1.24 -32.29 -4.14
C SER A 37 1.69 -32.92 -2.83
N PHE A 38 0.99 -32.65 -1.72
CA PHE A 38 1.26 -33.31 -0.44
C PHE A 38 0.96 -34.82 -0.48
N ALA A 39 -0.10 -35.26 -1.15
CA ALA A 39 -0.40 -36.69 -1.31
C ALA A 39 0.69 -37.41 -2.13
N ALA A 40 1.13 -36.82 -3.24
CA ALA A 40 2.19 -37.36 -4.09
C ALA A 40 3.55 -37.43 -3.37
N ILE A 41 3.92 -36.35 -2.67
CA ILE A 41 5.20 -36.26 -1.94
C ILE A 41 5.17 -37.14 -0.68
N SER A 42 4.00 -37.35 -0.05
CA SER A 42 3.88 -38.07 1.21
C SER A 42 4.28 -39.54 1.10
N GLU A 43 4.07 -40.18 -0.05
CA GLU A 43 4.49 -41.58 -0.28
C GLU A 43 6.04 -41.67 -0.33
N GLN A 44 6.67 -40.67 -0.94
CA GLN A 44 8.12 -40.58 -1.02
C GLN A 44 8.74 -40.13 0.31
N MET A 45 8.14 -39.14 0.98
CA MET A 45 8.57 -38.67 2.31
C MET A 45 8.31 -39.71 3.43
N GLY A 46 7.29 -40.54 3.27
CA GLY A 46 7.06 -41.68 4.18
C GLY A 46 8.18 -42.69 4.13
N LYS A 47 8.76 -42.95 2.95
CA LYS A 47 9.89 -43.87 2.75
C LYS A 47 11.23 -43.27 3.19
N GLU A 48 11.44 -41.96 2.96
CA GLU A 48 12.72 -41.30 3.23
C GLU A 48 12.81 -40.64 4.61
N TYR A 49 11.71 -40.10 5.13
CA TYR A 49 11.66 -39.28 6.35
C TYR A 49 10.73 -39.79 7.45
N GLY A 50 10.17 -41.00 7.30
CA GLY A 50 9.30 -41.61 8.30
C GLY A 50 7.99 -40.89 8.61
N MET A 51 7.50 -40.07 7.67
CA MET A 51 6.24 -39.34 7.84
C MET A 51 5.04 -40.29 7.85
N THR A 52 4.25 -40.22 8.90
CA THR A 52 3.08 -41.10 9.07
C THR A 52 1.86 -40.54 8.33
N ARG A 53 0.96 -41.44 7.89
CA ARG A 53 -0.36 -41.06 7.33
C ARG A 53 -1.16 -40.19 8.30
N LYS A 54 -0.93 -40.29 9.61
CA LYS A 54 -1.54 -39.45 10.64
C LYS A 54 -1.07 -38.02 10.52
N GLN A 55 0.21 -37.78 10.33
CA GLN A 55 0.79 -36.39 10.16
C GLN A 55 0.24 -35.74 8.89
N LEU A 56 0.11 -36.50 7.78
CA LEU A 56 -0.50 -35.96 6.57
C LEU A 56 -1.96 -35.52 6.79
N ARG A 57 -2.78 -36.36 7.46
CA ARG A 57 -4.17 -35.98 7.78
C ARG A 57 -4.24 -34.71 8.63
N VAL A 58 -3.36 -34.58 9.61
CA VAL A 58 -3.28 -33.37 10.44
C VAL A 58 -2.92 -32.15 9.61
N MET A 59 -1.98 -32.25 8.66
CA MET A 59 -1.64 -31.16 7.76
C MET A 59 -2.82 -30.72 6.90
N LEU A 60 -3.55 -31.64 6.29
CA LEU A 60 -4.77 -31.39 5.52
C LEU A 60 -5.86 -30.74 6.40
N LEU A 61 -5.97 -31.18 7.66
CA LEU A 61 -6.88 -30.57 8.62
C LEU A 61 -6.54 -29.09 8.83
N PHE A 62 -5.27 -28.73 8.99
CA PHE A 62 -4.85 -27.33 9.16
C PHE A 62 -5.10 -26.48 7.90
N LEU A 63 -4.96 -27.07 6.70
CA LEU A 63 -5.34 -26.41 5.45
C LEU A 63 -6.83 -26.04 5.46
N MET A 64 -7.68 -27.03 5.79
CA MET A 64 -9.14 -26.81 5.88
C MET A 64 -9.52 -25.84 6.99
N VAL A 65 -8.89 -25.93 8.16
CA VAL A 65 -9.09 -24.99 9.27
C VAL A 65 -8.77 -23.56 8.83
N GLY A 66 -7.69 -23.35 8.08
CA GLY A 66 -7.33 -22.03 7.52
C GLY A 66 -8.42 -21.49 6.58
N PHE A 67 -8.90 -22.32 5.66
CA PHE A 67 -9.96 -21.92 4.72
C PHE A 67 -11.27 -21.57 5.46
N PHE A 68 -11.75 -22.44 6.34
CA PHE A 68 -12.98 -22.20 7.08
C PHE A 68 -12.87 -21.03 8.06
N ASN A 69 -11.72 -20.87 8.73
CA ASN A 69 -11.48 -19.71 9.57
C ASN A 69 -11.57 -18.41 8.77
N PHE A 70 -10.97 -18.38 7.56
CA PHE A 70 -11.12 -17.22 6.68
C PHE A 70 -12.58 -17.00 6.28
N ALA A 71 -13.30 -18.06 5.87
CA ALA A 71 -14.70 -17.96 5.46
C ALA A 71 -15.62 -17.44 6.58
N LEU A 72 -15.40 -17.87 7.82
CA LEU A 72 -16.14 -17.39 8.99
C LEU A 72 -15.87 -15.89 9.24
N ASN A 73 -14.60 -15.48 9.14
CA ASN A 73 -14.23 -14.06 9.29
C ASN A 73 -14.70 -13.23 8.10
N TYR A 74 -14.68 -13.77 6.88
CA TYR A 74 -15.23 -13.10 5.71
C TYR A 74 -16.70 -12.73 5.93
N ASN A 75 -17.54 -13.68 6.37
CA ASN A 75 -18.94 -13.41 6.68
C ASN A 75 -19.11 -12.33 7.77
N ARG A 76 -18.23 -12.29 8.76
CA ARG A 76 -18.22 -11.27 9.79
C ARG A 76 -17.94 -9.87 9.26
N TYR A 77 -17.08 -9.75 8.24
CA TYR A 77 -16.68 -8.48 7.61
C TYR A 77 -17.38 -8.22 6.29
N TYR A 78 -18.20 -9.16 5.82
CA TYR A 78 -19.01 -8.96 4.63
C TYR A 78 -20.06 -7.90 4.87
N THR A 79 -20.10 -6.92 3.97
CA THR A 79 -21.06 -5.83 3.98
C THR A 79 -21.47 -5.52 2.56
N ASP A 80 -22.75 -5.58 2.27
CA ASP A 80 -23.34 -5.15 1.02
C ASP A 80 -24.08 -3.80 1.19
N GLU A 81 -24.59 -3.26 0.10
CA GLU A 81 -25.30 -1.99 0.14
C GLU A 81 -26.59 -2.02 1.00
N THR A 82 -27.24 -3.18 1.10
CA THR A 82 -28.45 -3.32 1.90
C THR A 82 -28.12 -3.25 3.39
N LEU A 83 -27.05 -3.94 3.82
CA LEU A 83 -26.58 -3.84 5.20
C LEU A 83 -26.11 -2.42 5.53
N LEU A 84 -25.39 -1.77 4.62
CA LEU A 84 -24.93 -0.40 4.81
C LEU A 84 -26.11 0.58 4.96
N LYS A 85 -27.12 0.50 4.10
CA LYS A 85 -28.34 1.33 4.21
C LYS A 85 -29.09 1.10 5.53
N ARG A 86 -29.18 -0.16 5.97
CA ARG A 86 -29.78 -0.53 7.24
C ARG A 86 -29.00 0.06 8.41
N ASP A 87 -27.69 -0.02 8.38
CA ASP A 87 -26.82 0.43 9.47
C ASP A 87 -26.75 1.96 9.57
N GLN A 88 -26.80 2.69 8.45
CA GLN A 88 -26.82 4.16 8.42
C GLN A 88 -27.96 4.74 9.27
N THR A 89 -29.15 4.14 9.22
CA THR A 89 -30.34 4.64 9.92
C THR A 89 -30.30 4.49 11.44
N ALA A 90 -29.38 3.65 11.95
CA ALA A 90 -29.31 3.27 13.36
C ALA A 90 -28.02 3.72 14.07
N PHE A 91 -27.10 4.40 13.38
CA PHE A 91 -25.85 4.83 13.98
C PHE A 91 -26.06 6.05 14.87
N LYS A 92 -25.93 5.85 16.19
CA LYS A 92 -26.21 6.89 17.20
C LYS A 92 -25.10 7.04 18.24
N GLU A 93 -24.40 5.97 18.61
CA GLU A 93 -23.45 5.97 19.71
C GLU A 93 -22.23 5.10 19.42
N MET A 94 -21.05 5.63 19.68
CA MET A 94 -19.77 4.95 19.49
C MET A 94 -18.96 5.00 20.80
N LYS A 95 -18.42 3.86 21.23
CA LYS A 95 -17.42 3.79 22.29
C LYS A 95 -16.04 3.97 21.71
N ILE A 96 -15.32 5.01 22.15
CA ILE A 96 -13.96 5.33 21.70
C ILE A 96 -12.97 4.33 22.34
N LEU A 97 -12.15 3.70 21.51
CA LEU A 97 -11.08 2.79 21.92
C LEU A 97 -9.69 3.41 21.77
N HIS A 98 -9.45 4.11 20.65
CA HIS A 98 -8.19 4.79 20.35
C HIS A 98 -8.47 6.16 19.76
N VAL A 99 -7.59 7.10 20.04
CA VAL A 99 -7.64 8.48 19.54
C VAL A 99 -6.28 8.81 18.93
N ARG A 100 -6.29 9.29 17.68
CA ARG A 100 -5.09 9.74 16.98
C ARG A 100 -5.33 11.11 16.40
N GLU A 101 -4.54 12.06 16.84
CA GLU A 101 -4.54 13.41 16.30
C GLU A 101 -3.70 13.45 15.03
N GLN A 102 -4.26 14.01 13.99
CA GLN A 102 -3.62 14.26 12.71
C GLN A 102 -3.74 15.76 12.42
N GLU A 103 -2.87 16.29 11.59
CA GLU A 103 -2.88 17.70 11.23
C GLU A 103 -4.26 18.19 10.74
N LYS A 104 -4.91 17.40 9.90
CA LYS A 104 -6.19 17.77 9.25
C LYS A 104 -7.44 17.25 9.95
N TYR A 105 -7.35 16.26 10.82
CA TYR A 105 -8.51 15.64 11.48
C TYR A 105 -8.11 14.86 12.73
N ILE A 106 -9.06 14.60 13.62
CA ILE A 106 -8.90 13.62 14.71
C ILE A 106 -9.53 12.31 14.27
N ALA A 107 -8.77 11.23 14.35
CA ALA A 107 -9.24 9.87 14.07
C ALA A 107 -9.62 9.15 15.38
N TYR A 108 -10.85 8.73 15.47
CA TYR A 108 -11.38 7.92 16.57
C TYR A 108 -11.62 6.49 16.08
N GLU A 109 -10.88 5.52 16.59
CA GLU A 109 -11.23 4.11 16.42
C GLU A 109 -12.14 3.69 17.58
N GLY A 110 -13.28 3.10 17.26
CA GLY A 110 -14.25 2.73 18.29
C GLY A 110 -15.16 1.58 17.88
N THR A 111 -16.07 1.22 18.78
CA THR A 111 -17.11 0.22 18.52
C THR A 111 -18.48 0.84 18.65
N ALA A 112 -19.35 0.55 17.67
CA ALA A 112 -20.77 0.93 17.71
C ALA A 112 -21.65 -0.32 17.65
N ASN A 113 -22.82 -0.25 18.27
CA ASN A 113 -23.87 -1.24 18.16
C ASN A 113 -24.76 -0.85 16.98
N LEU A 114 -24.64 -1.58 15.89
CA LEU A 114 -25.42 -1.41 14.67
C LEU A 114 -26.48 -2.51 14.55
N PRO A 115 -27.50 -2.37 13.69
CA PRO A 115 -28.47 -3.44 13.44
C PRO A 115 -27.85 -4.77 13.00
N SER A 116 -26.72 -4.70 12.30
CA SER A 116 -25.91 -5.87 11.92
C SER A 116 -25.05 -6.45 13.06
N GLY A 117 -25.12 -5.86 14.26
CA GLY A 117 -24.34 -6.24 15.42
C GLY A 117 -23.25 -5.25 15.80
N ARG A 118 -22.44 -5.60 16.79
CA ARG A 118 -21.32 -4.77 17.24
C ARG A 118 -20.21 -4.75 16.19
N ARG A 119 -19.84 -3.55 15.70
CA ARG A 119 -18.83 -3.33 14.68
C ARG A 119 -17.75 -2.37 15.15
N ARG A 120 -16.51 -2.59 14.70
CA ARG A 120 -15.43 -1.60 14.81
C ARG A 120 -15.54 -0.58 13.68
N ILE A 121 -15.39 0.69 14.02
CA ILE A 121 -15.59 1.84 13.12
C ILE A 121 -14.42 2.78 13.30
N LEU A 122 -13.98 3.39 12.18
CA LEU A 122 -13.05 4.51 12.15
C LEU A 122 -13.83 5.80 11.86
N CYS A 123 -13.87 6.70 12.81
CA CYS A 123 -14.53 7.99 12.69
C CYS A 123 -13.48 9.09 12.54
N ARG A 124 -13.63 9.98 11.54
CA ARG A 124 -12.76 11.13 11.30
C ARG A 124 -13.54 12.40 11.58
N ASP A 125 -13.01 13.23 12.45
CA ASP A 125 -13.55 14.53 12.79
C ASP A 125 -12.71 15.63 12.15
N TYR A 126 -13.32 16.37 11.24
CA TYR A 126 -12.69 17.49 10.50
C TYR A 126 -13.12 18.85 11.02
N SER A 127 -13.82 18.94 12.18
CA SER A 127 -14.25 20.22 12.74
C SER A 127 -13.06 21.10 13.14
N GLU A 128 -13.16 22.41 12.94
CA GLU A 128 -12.06 23.35 13.21
C GLU A 128 -11.77 23.49 14.72
N ASN A 129 -12.83 23.53 15.55
CA ASN A 129 -12.73 23.66 17.01
C ASN A 129 -12.80 22.32 17.72
N ARG A 130 -11.96 21.37 17.32
CA ARG A 130 -11.95 20.02 17.84
C ARG A 130 -11.09 19.88 19.11
N SER A 131 -11.70 19.42 20.19
CA SER A 131 -10.97 18.91 21.34
C SER A 131 -11.01 17.40 21.35
N PRO A 132 -9.87 16.71 21.52
CA PRO A 132 -9.84 15.25 21.49
C PRO A 132 -10.62 14.65 22.65
N LEU A 133 -11.55 13.76 22.33
CA LEU A 133 -12.29 12.99 23.33
C LEU A 133 -11.42 11.87 23.90
N SER A 134 -11.56 11.60 25.19
CA SER A 134 -10.77 10.58 25.87
C SER A 134 -11.20 9.15 25.49
N VAL A 135 -10.25 8.20 25.59
CA VAL A 135 -10.54 6.77 25.48
C VAL A 135 -11.56 6.32 26.53
N GLY A 136 -12.48 5.44 26.13
CA GLY A 136 -13.58 4.98 26.96
C GLY A 136 -14.78 5.92 26.98
N THR A 137 -14.76 7.05 26.26
CA THR A 137 -15.92 7.91 26.07
C THR A 137 -16.95 7.22 25.17
N LEU A 138 -18.22 7.31 25.56
CA LEU A 138 -19.36 7.02 24.70
C LEU A 138 -19.77 8.33 24.03
N ALA A 139 -19.49 8.45 22.73
CA ALA A 139 -19.75 9.65 21.95
C ALA A 139 -20.95 9.45 21.03
N ARG A 140 -21.80 10.47 20.91
CA ARG A 140 -22.80 10.55 19.84
C ARG A 140 -22.13 11.10 18.61
N VAL A 141 -22.23 10.34 17.53
CA VAL A 141 -21.62 10.69 16.23
C VAL A 141 -22.74 10.90 15.23
N SER A 142 -22.76 12.05 14.58
CA SER A 142 -23.55 12.29 13.39
C SER A 142 -22.65 12.31 12.16
N GLY A 143 -23.01 11.54 11.16
CA GLY A 143 -22.24 11.39 9.94
C GLY A 143 -22.71 10.18 9.13
N GLU A 144 -22.25 10.09 7.91
CA GLU A 144 -22.62 9.00 7.01
C GLU A 144 -21.63 7.84 7.14
N LEU A 145 -22.16 6.65 7.45
CA LEU A 145 -21.39 5.41 7.39
C LEU A 145 -21.05 5.10 5.94
N SER A 146 -19.80 4.79 5.70
CA SER A 146 -19.31 4.39 4.40
C SER A 146 -18.37 3.19 4.50
N LEU A 147 -18.29 2.40 3.43
CA LEU A 147 -17.27 1.37 3.31
C LEU A 147 -15.92 2.02 3.04
N PRO A 148 -14.85 1.53 3.68
CA PRO A 148 -13.49 1.94 3.30
C PRO A 148 -13.24 1.67 1.81
N GLU A 149 -12.47 2.53 1.18
CA GLU A 149 -12.16 2.41 -0.24
C GLU A 149 -11.27 1.20 -0.53
N GLU A 150 -11.59 0.49 -1.60
CA GLU A 150 -10.72 -0.54 -2.18
C GLU A 150 -9.62 0.11 -3.03
N ALA A 151 -8.64 -0.71 -3.45
CA ALA A 151 -7.69 -0.25 -4.45
C ALA A 151 -8.43 0.09 -5.76
N ARG A 152 -8.32 1.32 -6.19
CA ARG A 152 -9.00 1.81 -7.39
C ARG A 152 -8.15 1.64 -8.65
N ASN A 153 -6.83 1.44 -8.49
CA ASN A 153 -5.88 1.21 -9.57
C ASN A 153 -5.11 -0.10 -9.36
N PRO A 154 -4.75 -0.82 -10.43
CA PRO A 154 -4.00 -2.07 -10.32
C PRO A 154 -2.69 -1.90 -9.55
N GLY A 155 -2.47 -2.78 -8.57
CA GLY A 155 -1.26 -2.79 -7.74
C GLY A 155 -1.20 -1.73 -6.65
N CYS A 156 -2.12 -0.76 -6.61
CA CYS A 156 -2.16 0.27 -5.57
C CYS A 156 -2.66 -0.26 -4.22
N PHE A 157 -2.47 0.55 -3.18
CA PHE A 157 -2.79 0.19 -1.81
C PHE A 157 -4.29 -0.03 -1.60
N ASN A 158 -4.66 -1.19 -1.03
CA ASN A 158 -6.04 -1.51 -0.68
C ASN A 158 -6.36 -1.13 0.77
N TYR A 159 -6.93 0.07 0.95
CA TYR A 159 -7.25 0.61 2.27
C TYR A 159 -8.32 -0.22 3.01
N ARG A 160 -9.32 -0.77 2.29
CA ARG A 160 -10.34 -1.66 2.87
C ARG A 160 -9.72 -2.92 3.45
N LEU A 161 -8.82 -3.57 2.71
CA LEU A 161 -8.12 -4.77 3.19
C LEU A 161 -7.22 -4.46 4.39
N HIS A 162 -6.56 -3.28 4.39
CA HIS A 162 -5.80 -2.81 5.53
C HIS A 162 -6.67 -2.63 6.78
N LEU A 163 -7.83 -1.99 6.66
CA LEU A 163 -8.73 -1.79 7.79
C LEU A 163 -9.37 -3.10 8.27
N LYS A 164 -9.70 -4.04 7.36
CA LYS A 164 -10.13 -5.40 7.73
C LYS A 164 -9.08 -6.10 8.60
N GLY A 165 -7.79 -5.95 8.30
CA GLY A 165 -6.69 -6.45 9.13
C GLY A 165 -6.67 -5.86 10.54
N LYS A 166 -7.19 -4.65 10.74
CA LYS A 166 -7.41 -4.01 12.06
C LYS A 166 -8.78 -4.34 12.68
N GLY A 167 -9.61 -5.10 11.98
CA GLY A 167 -10.98 -5.42 12.41
C GLY A 167 -11.99 -4.29 12.22
N ILE A 168 -11.65 -3.25 11.44
CA ILE A 168 -12.50 -2.09 11.16
C ILE A 168 -13.33 -2.38 9.92
N VAL A 169 -14.65 -2.21 10.02
CA VAL A 169 -15.62 -2.51 8.96
C VAL A 169 -16.05 -1.26 8.21
N TYR A 170 -16.34 -0.18 8.96
CA TYR A 170 -16.87 1.06 8.42
C TYR A 170 -15.96 2.25 8.72
N THR A 171 -16.07 3.27 7.88
CA THR A 171 -15.53 4.61 8.11
C THR A 171 -16.67 5.62 8.20
N VAL A 172 -16.50 6.64 9.03
CA VAL A 172 -17.43 7.76 9.16
C VAL A 172 -16.65 9.06 9.07
N ASN A 173 -17.09 9.96 8.21
CA ASN A 173 -16.66 11.36 8.27
C ASN A 173 -17.69 12.09 9.12
N ALA A 174 -17.33 12.41 10.35
CA ALA A 174 -18.24 13.03 11.27
C ALA A 174 -18.56 14.48 10.89
N GLN A 175 -19.82 14.82 10.90
CA GLN A 175 -20.32 16.19 10.84
C GLN A 175 -20.34 16.83 12.23
N ALA A 176 -20.62 16.02 13.27
CA ALA A 176 -20.50 16.41 14.66
C ALA A 176 -20.20 15.19 15.54
N ILE A 177 -19.35 15.40 16.53
CA ILE A 177 -19.09 14.44 17.61
C ILE A 177 -19.34 15.14 18.93
N ARG A 178 -20.14 14.53 19.80
CA ARG A 178 -20.41 15.06 21.12
C ARG A 178 -20.20 13.97 22.17
N GLU A 179 -19.54 14.31 23.25
CA GLU A 179 -19.47 13.45 24.42
C GLU A 179 -20.88 13.20 24.96
N HIS A 180 -21.24 11.94 25.23
CA HIS A 180 -22.51 11.57 25.84
C HIS A 180 -22.30 11.17 27.29
N ARG A 181 -21.36 10.26 27.54
CA ARG A 181 -20.94 9.87 28.88
C ARG A 181 -19.60 9.14 28.88
N MET A 182 -18.92 9.16 30.02
CA MET A 182 -17.72 8.36 30.24
C MET A 182 -18.05 6.96 30.74
N SER A 183 -17.36 5.96 30.21
CA SER A 183 -17.41 4.58 30.71
C SER A 183 -16.74 4.48 32.09
N ARG A 184 -17.38 3.78 32.99
CA ARG A 184 -16.87 3.46 34.35
C ARG A 184 -16.32 2.05 34.46
N ARG A 185 -16.20 1.31 33.34
CA ARG A 185 -15.61 -0.04 33.34
C ARG A 185 -14.15 0.02 33.75
N PRO A 186 -13.65 -0.87 34.64
CA PRO A 186 -12.27 -0.82 35.12
C PRO A 186 -11.21 -0.80 34.01
N ALA A 187 -11.42 -1.59 32.94
CA ALA A 187 -10.52 -1.58 31.79
C ALA A 187 -10.48 -0.21 31.09
N ASP A 188 -11.62 0.46 30.90
CA ASP A 188 -11.68 1.77 30.23
C ASP A 188 -11.06 2.87 31.11
N VAL A 189 -11.23 2.76 32.41
CA VAL A 189 -10.58 3.66 33.38
C VAL A 189 -9.05 3.46 33.35
N PHE A 190 -8.61 2.21 33.29
CA PHE A 190 -7.18 1.89 33.16
C PHE A 190 -6.59 2.46 31.88
N HIS A 191 -7.20 2.21 30.70
CA HIS A 191 -6.72 2.73 29.43
C HIS A 191 -6.67 4.26 29.40
N ARG A 192 -7.69 4.93 29.97
CA ARG A 192 -7.70 6.39 30.07
C ARG A 192 -6.57 6.93 30.94
N LYS A 193 -6.35 6.32 32.11
CA LYS A 193 -5.22 6.69 32.99
C LYS A 193 -3.87 6.47 32.30
N LEU A 194 -3.75 5.37 31.55
CA LEU A 194 -2.53 5.06 30.80
C LEU A 194 -2.31 6.10 29.68
N GLN A 195 -3.36 6.50 28.96
CA GLN A 195 -3.29 7.54 27.93
C GLN A 195 -2.95 8.91 28.55
N GLN A 196 -3.56 9.25 29.67
CA GLN A 196 -3.23 10.49 30.39
C GLN A 196 -1.77 10.50 30.81
N ARG A 197 -1.26 9.43 31.44
CA ARG A 197 0.13 9.30 31.82
C ARG A 197 1.09 9.40 30.60
N ARG A 198 0.67 8.85 29.43
CA ARG A 198 1.43 9.01 28.18
C ARG A 198 1.53 10.47 27.78
N ASN A 199 0.43 11.21 27.83
CA ASN A 199 0.40 12.62 27.50
C ASN A 199 1.25 13.45 28.49
N ASP A 200 1.05 13.23 29.80
CA ASP A 200 1.85 13.89 30.86
C ASP A 200 3.36 13.65 30.69
N PHE A 201 3.73 12.46 30.24
CA PHE A 201 5.13 12.14 29.91
C PHE A 201 5.63 12.93 28.69
N LEU A 202 4.84 12.97 27.60
CA LEU A 202 5.18 13.69 26.36
C LEU A 202 5.21 15.20 26.58
N ASP A 203 4.39 15.73 27.49
CA ASP A 203 4.33 17.16 27.80
C ASP A 203 5.60 17.67 28.51
N LYS A 204 6.44 16.76 29.06
CA LYS A 204 7.79 17.12 29.51
C LYS A 204 8.70 17.61 28.37
N PHE A 205 8.36 17.31 27.12
CA PHE A 205 9.09 17.68 25.91
C PHE A 205 8.37 18.77 25.09
N HIS A 206 7.37 19.45 25.68
CA HIS A 206 6.54 20.44 24.96
C HIS A 206 7.35 21.59 24.32
N HIS A 207 8.49 21.95 24.92
CA HIS A 207 9.40 22.97 24.42
C HIS A 207 10.26 22.53 23.22
N ARG A 208 10.20 21.24 22.82
CA ARG A 208 10.89 20.61 21.66
C ARG A 208 9.90 19.80 20.82
N PRO A 209 9.06 20.43 20.00
CA PRO A 209 7.98 19.74 19.28
C PRO A 209 8.46 18.59 18.39
N ALA A 210 9.59 18.75 17.70
CA ALA A 210 10.20 17.71 16.86
C ALA A 210 10.59 16.47 17.68
N VAL A 211 11.21 16.66 18.87
CA VAL A 211 11.56 15.56 19.79
C VAL A 211 10.29 14.91 20.32
N ARG A 212 9.28 15.68 20.74
CA ARG A 212 8.01 15.18 21.25
C ARG A 212 7.29 14.29 20.19
N GLY A 213 7.18 14.80 18.96
CA GLY A 213 6.56 14.06 17.85
C GLY A 213 7.33 12.76 17.51
N PHE A 214 8.66 12.82 17.52
CA PHE A 214 9.50 11.65 17.29
C PHE A 214 9.36 10.61 18.40
N LEU A 215 9.40 11.03 19.67
CA LEU A 215 9.21 10.14 20.83
C LEU A 215 7.81 9.50 20.85
N LYS A 216 6.77 10.27 20.49
CA LYS A 216 5.41 9.76 20.35
C LYS A 216 5.34 8.64 19.30
N GLY A 217 6.06 8.82 18.17
CA GLY A 217 6.15 7.80 17.11
C GLY A 217 6.90 6.54 17.55
N ILE A 218 8.14 6.70 18.05
CA ILE A 218 9.03 5.55 18.30
C ILE A 218 8.67 4.76 19.57
N LEU A 219 8.19 5.43 20.63
CA LEU A 219 7.85 4.77 21.90
C LEU A 219 6.43 4.18 21.89
N PHE A 220 5.46 4.88 21.29
CA PHE A 220 4.04 4.54 21.39
C PHE A 220 3.40 4.17 20.06
N GLY A 221 4.13 4.32 18.92
CA GLY A 221 3.63 3.98 17.58
C GLY A 221 2.67 5.00 16.99
N ASP A 222 2.49 6.17 17.61
CA ASP A 222 1.61 7.25 17.14
C ASP A 222 2.44 8.32 16.39
N ARG A 223 2.27 8.40 15.07
CA ARG A 223 3.04 9.27 14.16
C ARG A 223 2.32 10.58 13.82
N GLY A 224 1.21 10.90 14.49
CA GLY A 224 0.37 12.04 14.14
C GLY A 224 1.06 13.40 14.29
N GLU A 225 2.07 13.50 15.15
CA GLU A 225 2.85 14.73 15.40
C GLU A 225 4.28 14.66 14.81
N LEU A 226 4.61 13.59 14.07
CA LEU A 226 5.92 13.45 13.45
C LEU A 226 6.01 14.35 12.22
N GLU A 227 7.06 15.18 12.13
CA GLU A 227 7.33 16.02 10.97
C GLU A 227 7.40 15.21 9.68
N GLU A 228 6.70 15.66 8.65
CA GLU A 228 6.60 14.96 7.36
C GLU A 228 7.97 14.83 6.70
N GLU A 229 8.83 15.84 6.82
CA GLU A 229 10.20 15.82 6.31
C GLU A 229 11.03 14.72 7.01
N THR A 230 11.00 14.67 8.34
CA THR A 230 11.68 13.63 9.13
C THR A 230 11.16 12.23 8.72
N TYR A 231 9.85 12.05 8.57
CA TYR A 231 9.28 10.77 8.13
C TYR A 231 9.75 10.38 6.72
N ARG A 232 9.83 11.34 5.79
CA ARG A 232 10.34 11.14 4.43
C ARG A 232 11.80 10.73 4.44
N GLU A 233 12.68 11.41 5.19
CA GLU A 233 14.10 11.06 5.33
C GLU A 233 14.28 9.60 5.82
N PHE A 234 13.54 9.19 6.84
CA PHE A 234 13.57 7.81 7.35
C PHE A 234 13.05 6.80 6.31
N THR A 235 12.06 7.19 5.52
CA THR A 235 11.50 6.32 4.46
C THR A 235 12.48 6.13 3.32
N GLU A 236 13.14 7.18 2.88
CA GLU A 236 14.11 7.16 1.77
C GLU A 236 15.40 6.45 2.15
N ASN A 237 15.83 6.55 3.40
CA ASN A 237 16.93 5.76 3.94
C ASN A 237 16.59 4.27 4.17
N GLY A 238 15.31 3.88 4.07
CA GLY A 238 14.84 2.52 4.38
C GLY A 238 14.78 2.21 5.88
N THR A 239 14.87 3.23 6.73
CA THR A 239 14.86 3.14 8.20
C THR A 239 13.49 3.42 8.83
N ALA A 240 12.45 3.70 8.03
CA ALA A 240 11.09 3.99 8.51
C ALA A 240 10.46 2.90 9.40
N HIS A 241 10.95 1.66 9.31
CA HIS A 241 10.51 0.55 10.17
C HIS A 241 10.88 0.75 11.65
N ILE A 242 11.83 1.62 11.95
CA ILE A 242 12.28 1.98 13.32
C ILE A 242 11.23 2.88 13.98
N LEU A 243 10.54 3.72 13.21
CA LEU A 243 9.43 4.56 13.67
C LEU A 243 8.15 3.75 14.00
N ALA A 244 8.17 2.46 13.73
CA ALA A 244 7.19 1.51 14.23
C ALA A 244 7.84 0.67 15.32
N VAL A 245 7.11 0.41 16.40
CA VAL A 245 7.63 -0.48 17.45
C VAL A 245 7.99 -1.83 16.85
N SER A 246 9.27 -2.19 16.91
CA SER A 246 9.84 -3.40 16.32
C SER A 246 10.12 -4.49 17.35
N GLY A 247 10.24 -5.74 16.88
CA GLY A 247 10.63 -6.85 17.73
C GLY A 247 12.02 -6.65 18.36
N LEU A 248 12.89 -5.88 17.72
CA LEU A 248 14.22 -5.57 18.21
C LEU A 248 14.17 -4.65 19.43
N HIS A 249 13.27 -3.65 19.43
CA HIS A 249 13.02 -2.78 20.57
C HIS A 249 12.56 -3.57 21.80
N VAL A 250 11.62 -4.52 21.59
CA VAL A 250 11.18 -5.43 22.66
C VAL A 250 12.33 -6.31 23.14
N GLY A 251 13.16 -6.83 22.23
CA GLY A 251 14.33 -7.62 22.55
C GLY A 251 15.36 -6.87 23.41
N PHE A 252 15.66 -5.63 23.07
CA PHE A 252 16.55 -4.77 23.86
C PHE A 252 15.96 -4.44 25.23
N LEU A 253 14.65 -4.15 25.30
CA LEU A 253 13.96 -3.92 26.57
C LEU A 253 14.07 -5.14 27.48
N ILE A 254 13.86 -6.35 26.94
CA ILE A 254 14.02 -7.60 27.69
C ILE A 254 15.47 -7.78 28.14
N ALA A 255 16.44 -7.52 27.27
CA ALA A 255 17.85 -7.63 27.59
C ALA A 255 18.23 -6.69 28.75
N LEU A 256 17.75 -5.45 28.71
CA LEU A 256 17.96 -4.44 29.74
C LEU A 256 17.30 -4.83 31.06
N LEU A 257 16.04 -5.28 31.05
CA LEU A 257 15.32 -5.74 32.23
C LEU A 257 16.00 -6.96 32.88
N ASN A 258 16.50 -7.90 32.06
CA ASN A 258 17.28 -9.05 32.57
C ASN A 258 18.64 -8.63 33.14
N ALA A 259 19.30 -7.63 32.55
CA ALA A 259 20.56 -7.09 33.08
C ALA A 259 20.34 -6.40 34.43
N LEU A 260 19.30 -5.58 34.56
CA LEU A 260 18.89 -4.93 35.81
C LEU A 260 18.54 -5.95 36.91
N ALA A 261 17.88 -7.04 36.51
CA ALA A 261 17.58 -8.17 37.39
C ALA A 261 18.83 -9.03 37.74
N ARG A 262 20.04 -8.63 37.31
CA ARG A 262 21.31 -9.35 37.48
C ARG A 262 21.23 -10.83 37.04
N LYS A 263 20.49 -11.10 35.96
CA LYS A 263 20.25 -12.45 35.39
C LYS A 263 19.68 -13.48 36.38
N ARG A 264 19.04 -13.02 37.47
CA ARG A 264 18.44 -13.92 38.44
C ARG A 264 17.19 -14.58 37.86
N LYS A 265 17.15 -15.91 37.82
CA LYS A 265 16.06 -16.72 37.30
C LYS A 265 14.93 -16.95 38.32
N TYR A 266 14.48 -15.90 39.01
CA TYR A 266 13.35 -16.01 39.92
C TYR A 266 12.05 -15.81 39.16
N TRP A 267 11.04 -16.68 39.37
CA TRP A 267 9.74 -16.59 38.71
C TRP A 267 9.06 -15.23 38.88
N LYS A 268 9.22 -14.59 40.09
CA LYS A 268 8.69 -13.24 40.34
C LYS A 268 9.26 -12.17 39.42
N ILE A 269 10.53 -12.26 39.06
CA ILE A 269 11.21 -11.35 38.13
C ILE A 269 10.65 -11.56 36.72
N THR A 270 10.50 -12.80 36.30
CA THR A 270 9.91 -13.12 34.98
C THR A 270 8.46 -12.64 34.88
N MET A 271 7.68 -12.80 35.93
CA MET A 271 6.32 -12.25 36.01
C MET A 271 6.33 -10.71 35.93
N GLY A 272 7.29 -10.06 36.59
CA GLY A 272 7.47 -8.60 36.45
C GLY A 272 7.82 -8.19 35.03
N ILE A 273 8.69 -8.92 34.34
CA ILE A 273 9.01 -8.67 32.93
C ILE A 273 7.77 -8.87 32.05
N PHE A 274 6.98 -9.94 32.28
CA PHE A 274 5.73 -10.15 31.52
C PHE A 274 4.75 -9.00 31.73
N LEU A 275 4.62 -8.50 32.95
CA LEU A 275 3.76 -7.36 33.26
C LEU A 275 4.20 -6.11 32.49
N VAL A 276 5.52 -5.82 32.46
CA VAL A 276 6.09 -4.70 31.70
C VAL A 276 5.84 -4.88 30.20
N LEU A 277 6.00 -6.09 29.65
CA LEU A 277 5.75 -6.37 28.23
C LEU A 277 4.26 -6.23 27.87
N ILE A 278 3.36 -6.68 28.73
CA ILE A 278 1.90 -6.51 28.53
C ILE A 278 1.56 -5.01 28.58
N LEU A 279 2.07 -4.28 29.57
CA LEU A 279 1.87 -2.84 29.67
C LEU A 279 2.42 -2.11 28.43
N TYR A 280 3.57 -2.53 27.93
CA TYR A 280 4.13 -1.97 26.71
C TYR A 280 3.29 -2.32 25.47
N GLY A 281 2.70 -3.52 25.42
CA GLY A 281 1.71 -3.90 24.42
C GLY A 281 0.49 -2.96 24.41
N GLU A 282 -0.04 -2.64 25.59
CA GLU A 282 -1.16 -1.68 25.74
C GLU A 282 -0.78 -0.26 25.31
N LEU A 283 0.43 0.20 25.66
CA LEU A 283 0.94 1.52 25.27
C LEU A 283 1.10 1.66 23.74
N THR A 284 1.45 0.59 23.06
CA THR A 284 1.64 0.53 21.60
C THR A 284 0.41 0.06 20.84
N GLU A 285 -0.75 0.01 21.52
CA GLU A 285 -2.05 -0.42 20.97
C GLU A 285 -2.00 -1.81 20.32
N TRP A 286 -1.16 -2.71 20.86
CA TRP A 286 -0.95 -4.05 20.34
C TRP A 286 -0.66 -4.08 18.82
N SER A 287 0.21 -3.17 18.37
CA SER A 287 0.62 -3.19 16.96
C SER A 287 1.04 -4.61 16.55
N PRO A 288 0.84 -5.02 15.29
CA PRO A 288 1.16 -6.40 14.84
C PRO A 288 2.60 -6.83 15.16
N SER A 289 3.54 -5.89 15.12
CA SER A 289 4.95 -6.12 15.47
C SER A 289 5.14 -6.36 16.96
N THR A 290 4.51 -5.52 17.80
CA THR A 290 4.58 -5.63 19.26
C THR A 290 3.92 -6.91 19.75
N LEU A 291 2.70 -7.21 19.26
CA LEU A 291 1.96 -8.41 19.64
C LEU A 291 2.82 -9.66 19.40
N ARG A 292 3.43 -9.79 18.22
CA ARG A 292 4.29 -10.92 17.92
C ARG A 292 5.52 -10.97 18.81
N ALA A 293 6.21 -9.83 18.97
CA ALA A 293 7.43 -9.78 19.78
C ALA A 293 7.16 -10.18 21.24
N VAL A 294 6.05 -9.69 21.80
CA VAL A 294 5.62 -10.05 23.15
C VAL A 294 5.25 -11.52 23.24
N LEU A 295 4.51 -12.07 22.28
CA LEU A 295 4.16 -13.50 22.25
C LEU A 295 5.40 -14.40 22.17
N ILE A 296 6.35 -14.08 21.28
CA ILE A 296 7.60 -14.84 21.15
C ILE A 296 8.42 -14.74 22.45
N ALA A 297 8.50 -13.57 23.07
CA ALA A 297 9.19 -13.35 24.32
C ALA A 297 8.59 -14.20 25.46
N ILE A 298 7.26 -14.17 25.59
CA ILE A 298 6.54 -14.98 26.59
C ILE A 298 6.79 -16.47 26.35
N LEU A 299 6.68 -16.96 25.11
CA LEU A 299 6.96 -18.35 24.76
C LEU A 299 8.41 -18.73 25.06
N SER A 300 9.37 -17.89 24.71
CA SER A 300 10.80 -18.11 24.97
C SER A 300 11.12 -18.20 26.46
N MET A 301 10.64 -17.23 27.23
CA MET A 301 10.87 -17.20 28.68
C MET A 301 10.12 -18.32 29.42
N SER A 302 8.93 -18.70 28.97
CA SER A 302 8.20 -19.84 29.53
C SER A 302 8.91 -21.16 29.29
N GLY A 303 9.57 -21.31 28.13
CA GLY A 303 10.37 -22.51 27.80
C GLY A 303 11.46 -22.80 28.84
N MET A 304 12.05 -21.77 29.45
CA MET A 304 13.06 -21.92 30.50
C MET A 304 12.50 -22.61 31.76
N TYR A 305 11.23 -22.38 32.11
CA TYR A 305 10.58 -23.03 33.27
C TYR A 305 10.09 -24.45 32.95
N LEU A 306 9.80 -24.70 31.69
CA LEU A 306 9.38 -26.03 31.21
C LEU A 306 10.58 -26.93 30.90
N ASN A 307 11.82 -26.47 31.16
CA ASN A 307 13.08 -27.17 30.82
C ASN A 307 13.12 -27.64 29.36
N ARG A 308 12.56 -26.83 28.45
CA ARG A 308 12.57 -27.08 27.00
C ARG A 308 13.39 -26.01 26.29
N ALA A 309 14.26 -26.46 25.39
CA ALA A 309 14.96 -25.55 24.50
C ALA A 309 13.93 -24.80 23.63
N PHE A 310 14.03 -23.49 23.58
CA PHE A 310 13.19 -22.68 22.72
C PHE A 310 13.78 -22.65 21.31
N ASP A 311 13.00 -23.15 20.34
CA ASP A 311 13.32 -23.01 18.94
C ASP A 311 12.59 -21.77 18.37
N LEU A 312 13.37 -20.82 17.84
CA LEU A 312 12.88 -19.56 17.32
C LEU A 312 11.87 -19.77 16.18
N THR A 313 12.11 -20.76 15.31
CA THR A 313 11.23 -21.04 14.17
C THR A 313 9.87 -21.58 14.63
N THR A 314 9.88 -22.51 15.58
CA THR A 314 8.66 -23.06 16.19
C THR A 314 7.89 -22.01 16.99
N GLY A 315 8.58 -21.17 17.78
CA GLY A 315 7.96 -20.10 18.53
C GLY A 315 7.32 -19.04 17.61
N THR A 316 8.01 -18.68 16.54
CA THR A 316 7.49 -17.76 15.52
C THR A 316 6.26 -18.34 14.80
N ALA A 317 6.31 -19.62 14.45
CA ALA A 317 5.16 -20.29 13.81
C ALA A 317 3.97 -20.40 14.76
N ALA A 318 4.19 -20.65 16.06
CA ALA A 318 3.14 -20.69 17.07
C ALA A 318 2.49 -19.30 17.26
N ALA A 319 3.31 -18.23 17.30
CA ALA A 319 2.80 -16.86 17.37
C ALA A 319 1.97 -16.49 16.11
N ALA A 320 2.46 -16.84 14.90
CA ALA A 320 1.73 -16.64 13.66
C ALA A 320 0.39 -17.37 13.67
N PHE A 321 0.40 -18.64 14.06
CA PHE A 321 -0.79 -19.46 14.17
C PHE A 321 -1.83 -18.80 15.08
N GLY A 322 -1.45 -18.40 16.29
CA GLY A 322 -2.36 -17.76 17.24
C GLY A 322 -2.98 -16.47 16.70
N VAL A 323 -2.16 -15.60 16.10
CA VAL A 323 -2.63 -14.34 15.50
C VAL A 323 -3.58 -14.60 14.34
N LEU A 324 -3.25 -15.52 13.42
CA LEU A 324 -4.05 -15.81 12.24
C LEU A 324 -5.35 -16.57 12.57
N MET A 325 -5.38 -17.36 13.64
CA MET A 325 -6.62 -17.95 14.13
C MET A 325 -7.63 -16.93 14.63
N VAL A 326 -7.15 -15.85 15.25
CA VAL A 326 -8.02 -14.77 15.75
C VAL A 326 -8.40 -13.81 14.61
N GLN A 327 -7.44 -13.43 13.77
CA GLN A 327 -7.61 -12.42 12.73
C GLN A 327 -6.87 -12.81 11.43
N PRO A 328 -7.49 -13.60 10.55
CA PRO A 328 -6.83 -14.10 9.33
C PRO A 328 -6.44 -12.98 8.34
N TYR A 329 -7.13 -11.84 8.34
CA TYR A 329 -6.78 -10.68 7.51
C TYR A 329 -5.44 -10.04 7.87
N GLN A 330 -4.84 -10.36 9.02
CA GLN A 330 -3.48 -9.95 9.37
C GLN A 330 -2.44 -10.48 8.38
N LEU A 331 -2.69 -11.62 7.75
CA LEU A 331 -1.82 -12.18 6.72
C LEU A 331 -1.52 -11.20 5.58
N PHE A 332 -2.45 -10.31 5.27
CA PHE A 332 -2.33 -9.34 4.17
C PHE A 332 -1.78 -7.97 4.62
N GLN A 333 -1.37 -7.85 5.89
CA GLN A 333 -0.74 -6.65 6.41
C GLN A 333 0.76 -6.67 6.10
N THR A 334 1.26 -5.61 5.46
CA THR A 334 2.68 -5.47 5.11
C THR A 334 3.58 -5.65 6.34
N GLY A 335 3.22 -5.03 7.47
CA GLY A 335 3.98 -5.15 8.72
C GLY A 335 3.99 -6.57 9.29
N PHE A 336 2.92 -7.35 9.12
CA PHE A 336 2.90 -8.77 9.49
C PHE A 336 3.89 -9.54 8.63
N ILE A 337 3.78 -9.47 7.30
CA ILE A 337 4.64 -10.21 6.37
C ILE A 337 6.12 -9.88 6.60
N MET A 338 6.49 -8.59 6.58
CA MET A 338 7.87 -8.15 6.79
C MET A 338 8.47 -8.70 8.06
N SER A 339 7.70 -8.69 9.09
CA SER A 339 8.16 -9.09 10.39
C SER A 339 8.41 -10.60 10.53
N TYR A 340 7.62 -11.43 9.86
CA TYR A 340 7.89 -12.88 9.81
C TYR A 340 9.03 -13.19 8.84
N LEU A 341 9.13 -12.49 7.71
CA LEU A 341 10.27 -12.63 6.78
C LEU A 341 11.59 -12.31 7.48
N ALA A 342 11.65 -11.26 8.31
CA ALA A 342 12.85 -10.91 9.08
C ALA A 342 13.34 -12.07 9.94
N ILE A 343 12.45 -12.70 10.71
CA ILE A 343 12.82 -13.81 11.59
C ILE A 343 13.19 -15.07 10.77
N LEU A 344 12.44 -15.37 9.72
CA LEU A 344 12.76 -16.50 8.84
C LEU A 344 14.12 -16.30 8.17
N GLY A 345 14.44 -15.06 7.75
CA GLY A 345 15.78 -14.74 7.23
C GLY A 345 16.89 -15.07 8.22
N MET A 346 16.75 -14.58 9.45
CA MET A 346 17.73 -14.88 10.51
C MET A 346 17.82 -16.37 10.81
N ALA A 347 16.68 -17.07 10.88
CA ALA A 347 16.65 -18.48 11.23
C ALA A 347 17.26 -19.38 10.15
N PHE A 348 17.03 -19.09 8.87
CA PHE A 348 17.46 -19.96 7.78
C PHE A 348 18.76 -19.55 7.11
N LEU A 349 19.07 -18.25 7.04
CA LEU A 349 20.21 -17.74 6.26
C LEU A 349 21.44 -17.42 7.12
N THR A 350 21.30 -17.14 8.43
CA THR A 350 22.44 -16.75 9.25
C THR A 350 23.51 -17.82 9.28
N ARG A 351 23.14 -19.08 9.53
CA ARG A 351 24.09 -20.19 9.60
C ARG A 351 24.86 -20.44 8.29
N PRO A 352 24.22 -20.52 7.10
CA PRO A 352 24.95 -20.61 5.85
C PRO A 352 25.88 -19.43 5.59
N LEU A 353 25.44 -18.20 5.92
CA LEU A 353 26.22 -16.98 5.68
C LEU A 353 27.33 -16.76 6.71
N SER A 354 27.21 -17.25 7.94
CA SER A 354 28.23 -17.08 9.00
C SER A 354 29.56 -17.72 8.66
N HIS A 355 29.55 -18.76 7.83
CA HIS A 355 30.76 -19.37 7.31
C HIS A 355 31.61 -18.44 6.41
N PHE A 356 31.02 -17.33 5.90
CA PHE A 356 31.67 -16.38 5.01
C PHE A 356 31.96 -15.03 5.68
N LEU A 357 31.01 -14.56 6.52
CA LEU A 357 30.94 -13.18 6.98
C LEU A 357 31.12 -13.00 8.48
N GLY A 358 31.27 -14.11 9.22
CA GLY A 358 31.15 -14.10 10.68
C GLY A 358 29.68 -13.89 11.14
N GLU A 359 29.38 -14.24 12.39
CA GLU A 359 27.99 -14.32 12.88
C GLU A 359 27.22 -12.98 12.84
N GLY A 360 27.85 -11.88 13.21
CA GLY A 360 27.21 -10.57 13.27
C GLY A 360 26.79 -10.06 11.90
N LEU A 361 27.71 -10.06 10.93
CA LEU A 361 27.44 -9.59 9.58
C LEU A 361 26.52 -10.57 8.83
N ALA A 362 26.67 -11.87 9.07
CA ALA A 362 25.78 -12.89 8.50
C ALA A 362 24.33 -12.70 8.95
N SER A 363 24.08 -12.39 10.21
CA SER A 363 22.75 -12.13 10.72
C SER A 363 22.11 -10.89 10.04
N LEU A 364 22.88 -9.80 9.92
CA LEU A 364 22.44 -8.58 9.24
C LEU A 364 22.12 -8.83 7.76
N MET A 365 23.02 -9.53 7.05
CA MET A 365 22.81 -9.86 5.62
C MET A 365 21.63 -10.82 5.42
N SER A 366 21.43 -11.77 6.33
CA SER A 366 20.30 -12.70 6.31
C SER A 366 18.97 -11.97 6.38
N PHE A 367 18.87 -11.00 7.28
CA PHE A 367 17.71 -10.12 7.40
C PHE A 367 17.48 -9.35 6.09
N GLN A 368 18.51 -8.71 5.53
CA GLN A 368 18.38 -7.88 4.33
C GLN A 368 18.01 -8.70 3.08
N ILE A 369 18.68 -9.82 2.84
CA ILE A 369 18.39 -10.70 1.68
C ILE A 369 16.92 -11.13 1.68
N MET A 370 16.37 -11.43 2.87
CA MET A 370 14.97 -11.85 3.00
C MET A 370 14.00 -10.67 2.83
N MET A 371 14.41 -9.45 3.22
CA MET A 371 13.51 -8.28 3.24
C MET A 371 13.44 -7.56 1.90
N ILE A 372 14.56 -7.42 1.18
CA ILE A 372 14.68 -6.60 -0.04
C ILE A 372 13.61 -6.91 -1.09
N PRO A 373 13.36 -8.18 -1.50
CA PRO A 373 12.38 -8.45 -2.54
C PRO A 373 10.97 -8.01 -2.17
N PHE A 374 10.59 -8.25 -0.91
CA PHE A 374 9.28 -7.83 -0.43
C PHE A 374 9.18 -6.31 -0.23
N GLN A 375 10.26 -5.63 0.17
CA GLN A 375 10.30 -4.16 0.24
C GLN A 375 10.08 -3.55 -1.15
N ILE A 376 10.76 -4.04 -2.17
CA ILE A 376 10.58 -3.60 -3.55
C ILE A 376 9.15 -3.89 -4.02
N TYR A 377 8.63 -5.08 -3.73
CA TYR A 377 7.25 -5.43 -4.04
C TYR A 377 6.23 -4.52 -3.34
N ALA A 378 6.42 -4.20 -2.07
CA ALA A 378 5.45 -3.44 -1.28
C ALA A 378 5.56 -1.92 -1.50
N PHE A 379 6.78 -1.38 -1.50
CA PHE A 379 7.04 0.07 -1.43
C PHE A 379 7.69 0.66 -2.69
N ASN A 380 8.14 -0.16 -3.63
CA ASN A 380 8.82 0.27 -4.85
C ASN A 380 10.11 1.07 -4.61
N ARG A 381 10.68 0.97 -3.42
CA ARG A 381 11.89 1.70 -3.00
C ARG A 381 12.88 0.76 -2.33
N PHE A 382 14.14 0.95 -2.64
CA PHE A 382 15.25 0.28 -1.98
C PHE A 382 16.49 1.18 -2.02
N ASN A 383 17.16 1.28 -0.87
CA ASN A 383 18.44 1.96 -0.75
C ASN A 383 19.51 0.90 -0.40
N PRO A 384 20.50 0.66 -1.24
CA PRO A 384 21.56 -0.31 -0.96
C PRO A 384 22.35 0.00 0.32
N LEU A 385 22.48 1.28 0.66
CA LEU A 385 23.18 1.71 1.88
C LEU A 385 22.39 1.42 3.16
N THR A 386 21.10 1.05 3.05
CA THR A 386 20.25 0.71 4.21
C THR A 386 20.91 -0.34 5.11
N VAL A 387 21.68 -1.27 4.55
CA VAL A 387 22.40 -2.29 5.32
C VAL A 387 23.38 -1.65 6.32
N LEU A 388 24.17 -0.69 5.86
CA LEU A 388 25.14 0.02 6.67
C LEU A 388 24.49 1.05 7.61
N ILE A 389 23.50 1.77 7.09
CA ILE A 389 22.75 2.81 7.82
C ILE A 389 21.96 2.20 8.99
N ASN A 390 21.35 1.04 8.77
CA ASN A 390 20.53 0.38 9.80
C ASN A 390 21.30 0.04 11.07
N LEU A 391 22.60 -0.30 10.97
CA LEU A 391 23.36 -0.75 12.14
C LEU A 391 23.42 0.31 13.27
N PRO A 392 23.94 1.52 13.03
CA PRO A 392 23.98 2.56 14.05
C PRO A 392 22.60 3.09 14.44
N ILE A 393 21.69 3.24 13.46
CA ILE A 393 20.35 3.78 13.70
C ILE A 393 19.51 2.82 14.55
N ILE A 394 19.52 1.51 14.26
CA ILE A 394 18.82 0.50 15.06
C ILE A 394 19.39 0.44 16.49
N PHE A 395 20.71 0.52 16.65
CA PHE A 395 21.32 0.53 17.97
C PHE A 395 20.86 1.73 18.80
N LEU A 396 21.00 2.96 18.26
CA LEU A 396 20.56 4.18 18.94
C LEU A 396 19.06 4.16 19.24
N ALA A 397 18.24 3.74 18.29
CA ALA A 397 16.79 3.62 18.46
C ALA A 397 16.43 2.62 19.58
N SER A 398 17.14 1.49 19.65
CA SER A 398 16.89 0.48 20.67
C SER A 398 17.27 0.97 22.07
N VAL A 399 18.37 1.71 22.20
CA VAL A 399 18.76 2.40 23.44
C VAL A 399 17.71 3.43 23.81
N LEU A 400 17.31 4.29 22.85
CA LEU A 400 16.30 5.34 23.05
C LEU A 400 14.97 4.75 23.55
N VAL A 401 14.46 3.69 22.90
CA VAL A 401 13.21 3.03 23.30
C VAL A 401 13.34 2.42 24.70
N SER A 402 14.44 1.72 24.98
CA SER A 402 14.63 1.07 26.28
C SER A 402 14.72 2.09 27.41
N CYS A 403 15.52 3.13 27.24
CA CYS A 403 15.62 4.23 28.22
C CYS A 403 14.32 5.02 28.33
N GLY A 404 13.63 5.29 27.19
CA GLY A 404 12.37 5.99 27.14
C GLY A 404 11.25 5.25 27.88
N VAL A 405 11.15 3.92 27.72
CA VAL A 405 10.17 3.10 28.44
C VAL A 405 10.46 3.09 29.94
N ILE A 406 11.73 2.98 30.34
CA ILE A 406 12.09 3.06 31.78
C ILE A 406 11.75 4.44 32.34
N LEU A 407 12.14 5.51 31.64
CA LEU A 407 11.81 6.87 32.04
C LEU A 407 10.30 7.08 32.16
N PHE A 408 9.51 6.51 31.25
CA PHE A 408 8.06 6.53 31.29
C PHE A 408 7.52 5.82 32.55
N LEU A 409 8.04 4.64 32.89
CA LEU A 409 7.60 3.89 34.07
C LEU A 409 7.87 4.64 35.38
N PHE A 410 8.96 5.41 35.44
CA PHE A 410 9.38 6.20 36.60
C PHE A 410 9.14 7.70 36.45
N SER A 411 8.29 8.11 35.51
CA SER A 411 8.07 9.52 35.16
C SER A 411 7.58 10.39 36.33
N ASP A 412 6.86 9.79 37.27
CA ASP A 412 6.37 10.52 38.45
C ASP A 412 7.49 10.88 39.44
N LEU A 413 8.62 10.14 39.40
CA LEU A 413 9.79 10.40 40.25
C LEU A 413 10.75 11.44 39.62
N LEU A 414 10.50 11.86 38.41
CA LEU A 414 11.37 12.73 37.64
C LEU A 414 10.72 14.11 37.46
N SER A 415 11.38 15.15 37.93
CA SER A 415 10.96 16.53 37.69
C SER A 415 10.97 16.85 36.18
N SER A 416 10.04 17.70 35.73
CA SER A 416 10.04 18.20 34.36
C SER A 416 11.35 18.97 34.10
N GLY A 417 12.05 18.63 33.00
CA GLY A 417 13.30 19.28 32.61
C GLY A 417 14.56 18.79 33.30
N GLY A 418 14.51 17.66 34.04
CA GLY A 418 15.68 17.07 34.67
C GLY A 418 16.67 16.42 33.69
N ILE A 419 17.89 16.13 34.16
CA ILE A 419 18.96 15.46 33.37
C ILE A 419 18.49 14.26 32.53
N PRO A 420 17.58 13.37 33.01
CA PRO A 420 17.13 12.25 32.20
C PRO A 420 16.29 12.65 30.99
N ALA A 421 15.44 13.67 31.10
CA ALA A 421 14.63 14.18 29.97
C ALA A 421 15.53 14.84 28.92
N GLU A 422 16.51 15.64 29.36
CA GLU A 422 17.51 16.25 28.48
C GLU A 422 18.35 15.18 27.75
N SER A 423 18.77 14.11 28.45
CA SER A 423 19.53 13.01 27.84
C SER A 423 18.73 12.28 26.75
N ILE A 424 17.44 12.03 26.98
CA ILE A 424 16.54 11.46 25.98
C ILE A 424 16.35 12.39 24.77
N SER A 425 16.22 13.71 25.03
CA SER A 425 16.12 14.70 23.94
C SER A 425 17.37 14.71 23.07
N ARG A 426 18.55 14.76 23.68
CA ARG A 426 19.84 14.73 22.94
C ARG A 426 20.06 13.43 22.18
N LEU A 427 19.68 12.29 22.76
CA LEU A 427 19.75 10.99 22.07
C LEU A 427 18.80 10.97 20.86
N THR A 428 17.62 11.57 20.99
CA THR A 428 16.66 11.70 19.88
C THR A 428 17.23 12.58 18.77
N GLU A 429 17.76 13.75 19.13
CA GLU A 429 18.39 14.68 18.19
C GLU A 429 19.59 14.06 17.47
N LEU A 430 20.42 13.29 18.20
CA LEU A 430 21.54 12.55 17.62
C LEU A 430 21.05 11.51 16.59
N LEU A 431 20.00 10.75 16.92
CA LEU A 431 19.45 9.73 16.04
C LEU A 431 18.85 10.34 14.76
N VAL A 432 18.06 11.41 14.91
CA VAL A 432 17.46 12.12 13.77
C VAL A 432 18.56 12.80 12.94
N GLY A 433 19.52 13.46 13.58
CA GLY A 433 20.65 14.13 12.93
C GLY A 433 21.54 13.13 12.15
N LEU A 434 21.82 11.97 12.73
CA LEU A 434 22.56 10.91 12.03
C LEU A 434 21.78 10.40 10.82
N ASN A 435 20.48 10.16 10.95
CA ASN A 435 19.64 9.73 9.82
C ASN A 435 19.62 10.78 8.70
N ARG A 436 19.52 12.06 9.06
CA ARG A 436 19.55 13.18 8.10
C ARG A 436 20.91 13.30 7.39
N MET A 437 22.01 13.19 8.14
CA MET A 437 23.36 13.21 7.57
C MET A 437 23.57 12.08 6.54
N LEU A 438 23.06 10.89 6.84
CA LEU A 438 23.13 9.75 5.93
C LEU A 438 22.19 9.91 4.73
N HIS A 439 21.08 10.63 4.88
CA HIS A 439 20.17 10.98 3.78
C HIS A 439 20.82 11.96 2.79
N MET A 440 21.48 13.01 3.25
CA MET A 440 22.16 14.00 2.40
C MET A 440 23.23 13.39 1.48
N ASN A 441 23.88 12.30 1.91
CA ASN A 441 24.86 11.55 1.13
C ASN A 441 24.25 10.48 0.21
N GLY A 442 22.90 10.37 0.20
CA GLY A 442 22.19 9.19 -0.30
C GLY A 442 21.46 9.37 -1.62
N SER A 443 22.08 9.93 -2.66
CA SER A 443 21.53 9.89 -4.05
C SER A 443 21.37 8.46 -4.63
N LEU A 444 21.61 7.42 -3.81
CA LEU A 444 21.52 6.00 -4.17
C LEU A 444 20.15 5.37 -3.91
N SER A 445 19.22 6.09 -3.26
CA SER A 445 17.86 5.61 -3.09
C SER A 445 17.15 5.62 -4.45
N GLY A 446 16.86 4.43 -4.97
CA GLY A 446 16.21 4.26 -6.27
C GLY A 446 14.76 3.85 -6.18
N SER A 447 13.93 4.36 -7.10
CA SER A 447 12.60 3.81 -7.35
C SER A 447 12.74 2.53 -8.20
N PHE A 448 12.10 1.46 -7.77
CA PHE A 448 12.12 0.16 -8.45
C PHE A 448 10.70 -0.22 -8.89
N THR A 449 10.62 -0.89 -10.02
CA THR A 449 9.35 -1.51 -10.41
C THR A 449 9.06 -2.71 -9.51
N SER A 450 7.79 -2.92 -9.19
CA SER A 450 7.38 -4.13 -8.46
C SER A 450 7.66 -5.38 -9.28
N THR A 451 8.17 -6.39 -8.61
CA THR A 451 8.18 -7.76 -9.13
C THR A 451 6.76 -8.32 -9.13
N GLY A 452 6.46 -9.26 -10.00
CA GLY A 452 5.20 -9.99 -9.94
C GLY A 452 5.13 -10.89 -8.70
N THR A 453 3.91 -11.26 -8.31
CA THR A 453 3.70 -12.17 -7.16
C THR A 453 4.31 -13.54 -7.40
N ALA A 454 4.27 -14.04 -8.64
CA ALA A 454 4.83 -15.34 -9.01
C ALA A 454 6.37 -15.37 -8.87
N GLU A 455 7.04 -14.30 -9.31
CA GLU A 455 8.49 -14.15 -9.19
C GLU A 455 8.91 -14.04 -7.73
N LEU A 456 8.13 -13.34 -6.92
CA LEU A 456 8.38 -13.22 -5.48
C LEU A 456 8.27 -14.58 -4.79
N ILE A 457 7.22 -15.36 -5.10
CA ILE A 457 7.03 -16.72 -4.58
C ILE A 457 8.19 -17.62 -5.04
N LEU A 458 8.57 -17.54 -6.30
CA LEU A 458 9.68 -18.33 -6.84
C LEU A 458 11.00 -17.99 -6.12
N PHE A 459 11.30 -16.72 -5.93
CA PHE A 459 12.48 -16.27 -5.21
C PHE A 459 12.55 -16.87 -3.80
N TYR A 460 11.49 -16.72 -3.01
CA TYR A 460 11.46 -17.24 -1.65
C TYR A 460 11.50 -18.76 -1.62
N SER A 461 10.85 -19.44 -2.57
CA SER A 461 10.90 -20.91 -2.68
C SER A 461 12.33 -21.40 -2.96
N VAL A 462 13.02 -20.76 -3.90
CA VAL A 462 14.43 -21.07 -4.21
C VAL A 462 15.32 -20.79 -3.00
N LEU A 463 15.16 -19.63 -2.35
CA LEU A 463 15.97 -19.24 -1.21
C LEU A 463 15.81 -20.21 -0.03
N LEU A 464 14.56 -20.59 0.29
CA LEU A 464 14.28 -21.56 1.35
C LEU A 464 14.77 -22.97 1.00
N PHE A 465 14.67 -23.37 -0.27
CA PHE A 465 15.22 -24.65 -0.72
C PHE A 465 16.75 -24.68 -0.56
N LEU A 466 17.46 -23.63 -1.01
CA LEU A 466 18.92 -23.53 -0.88
C LEU A 466 19.40 -23.51 0.59
N SER A 467 18.54 -23.02 1.48
CA SER A 467 18.82 -22.99 2.92
C SER A 467 18.45 -24.27 3.65
N SER A 468 17.81 -25.21 2.97
CA SER A 468 17.29 -26.46 3.57
C SER A 468 18.37 -27.50 3.79
N GLU A 469 18.15 -28.38 4.80
CA GLU A 469 19.01 -29.55 5.01
C GLU A 469 18.96 -30.52 3.83
N LEU A 470 17.83 -30.60 3.14
CA LEU A 470 17.68 -31.42 1.93
C LEU A 470 18.72 -31.02 0.88
N PHE A 471 18.81 -29.74 0.55
CA PHE A 471 19.81 -29.22 -0.39
C PHE A 471 21.23 -29.51 0.09
N ARG A 472 21.49 -29.31 1.39
CA ARG A 472 22.79 -29.61 2.00
C ARG A 472 23.18 -31.09 1.85
N VAL A 473 22.27 -32.01 2.12
CA VAL A 473 22.50 -33.46 1.96
C VAL A 473 22.70 -33.83 0.50
N MET A 474 21.91 -33.28 -0.42
CA MET A 474 22.08 -33.53 -1.86
C MET A 474 23.45 -33.12 -2.37
N VAL A 475 23.98 -32.01 -1.88
CA VAL A 475 25.29 -31.49 -2.31
C VAL A 475 26.44 -32.22 -1.60
N LEU A 476 26.31 -32.57 -0.32
CA LEU A 476 27.34 -33.32 0.42
C LEU A 476 27.54 -34.76 -0.10
N ARG A 477 26.54 -35.33 -0.77
CA ARG A 477 26.63 -36.64 -1.42
C ARG A 477 27.45 -36.61 -2.74
N ARG A 478 27.75 -35.41 -3.28
CA ARG A 478 28.59 -35.23 -4.46
C ARG A 478 29.99 -34.78 -4.03
N GLU A 479 30.97 -35.65 -4.17
CA GLU A 479 32.38 -35.32 -3.91
C GLU A 479 32.82 -34.13 -4.77
N GLY A 480 33.51 -33.16 -4.14
CA GLY A 480 34.09 -32.00 -4.83
C GLY A 480 33.21 -30.79 -5.02
N THR A 481 31.95 -30.78 -4.60
CA THR A 481 31.07 -29.61 -4.74
C THR A 481 31.27 -28.63 -3.58
N ASN A 482 31.72 -27.42 -3.89
CA ASN A 482 31.83 -26.35 -2.90
C ASN A 482 30.45 -25.72 -2.65
N LEU A 483 29.78 -26.13 -1.58
CA LEU A 483 28.47 -25.68 -1.15
C LEU A 483 28.36 -24.16 -1.11
N ARG A 484 29.47 -23.50 -0.74
CA ARG A 484 29.59 -22.04 -0.65
C ARG A 484 29.38 -21.39 -2.01
N ARG A 485 30.13 -21.87 -3.02
CA ARG A 485 30.05 -21.33 -4.39
C ARG A 485 28.67 -21.55 -4.98
N LEU A 486 28.07 -22.71 -4.75
CA LEU A 486 26.74 -23.01 -5.29
C LEU A 486 25.63 -22.15 -4.68
N PHE A 487 25.68 -21.89 -3.36
CA PHE A 487 24.75 -20.99 -2.68
C PHE A 487 24.83 -19.56 -3.26
N LEU A 488 26.04 -19.00 -3.39
CA LEU A 488 26.25 -17.67 -3.96
C LEU A 488 25.85 -17.60 -5.43
N ILE A 489 26.25 -18.61 -6.22
CA ILE A 489 25.92 -18.70 -7.66
C ILE A 489 24.41 -18.74 -7.91
N LEU A 490 23.64 -19.32 -7.02
CA LEU A 490 22.19 -19.40 -7.19
C LEU A 490 21.44 -18.24 -6.53
N THR A 491 21.91 -17.74 -5.38
CA THR A 491 21.24 -16.64 -4.66
C THR A 491 21.44 -15.28 -5.32
N ILE A 492 22.66 -14.99 -5.81
CA ILE A 492 22.96 -13.71 -6.45
C ILE A 492 22.16 -13.54 -7.76
N PRO A 493 22.15 -14.50 -8.72
CA PRO A 493 21.31 -14.39 -9.91
C PRO A 493 19.82 -14.32 -9.58
N ALA A 494 19.32 -15.08 -8.59
CA ALA A 494 17.94 -15.01 -8.17
C ALA A 494 17.58 -13.62 -7.63
N LEU A 495 18.46 -13.00 -6.85
CA LEU A 495 18.29 -11.63 -6.37
C LEU A 495 18.36 -10.62 -7.54
N LEU A 496 19.33 -10.74 -8.45
CA LEU A 496 19.45 -9.90 -9.63
C LEU A 496 18.23 -10.04 -10.55
N LEU A 497 17.64 -11.24 -10.64
CA LEU A 497 16.45 -11.49 -11.42
C LEU A 497 15.25 -10.75 -10.83
N VAL A 498 15.12 -10.71 -9.50
CA VAL A 498 14.10 -9.92 -8.80
C VAL A 498 14.31 -8.42 -8.96
N LEU A 499 15.56 -7.96 -8.86
CA LEU A 499 15.93 -6.54 -9.00
C LEU A 499 15.82 -6.03 -10.43
N GLY A 500 16.09 -6.89 -11.41
CA GLY A 500 16.15 -6.55 -12.83
C GLY A 500 14.87 -6.89 -13.62
N PHE A 501 13.91 -7.56 -13.02
CA PHE A 501 12.76 -8.08 -13.73
C PHE A 501 11.85 -6.96 -14.22
N ARG A 502 11.94 -6.67 -15.51
CA ARG A 502 10.91 -5.96 -16.26
C ARG A 502 9.89 -7.03 -16.66
N ASN A 503 8.61 -6.84 -16.34
CA ASN A 503 7.57 -7.77 -16.80
C ASN A 503 7.51 -7.77 -18.35
N PRO A 504 8.25 -8.66 -19.04
CA PRO A 504 8.33 -8.68 -20.51
C PRO A 504 7.07 -9.25 -21.15
N LEU A 505 6.22 -9.89 -20.32
CA LEU A 505 4.95 -10.52 -20.74
C LEU A 505 3.76 -9.56 -20.65
N ALA A 506 3.96 -8.33 -20.18
CA ALA A 506 2.94 -7.31 -20.24
C ALA A 506 2.76 -6.86 -21.70
N GLY A 507 1.78 -7.43 -22.36
CA GLY A 507 1.39 -7.06 -23.71
C GLY A 507 0.98 -5.59 -23.82
N ALA A 508 0.75 -5.12 -25.04
CA ALA A 508 0.23 -3.78 -25.26
C ALA A 508 -1.11 -3.59 -24.53
N GLU A 509 -1.25 -2.47 -23.85
CA GLU A 509 -2.40 -2.15 -23.01
C GLU A 509 -2.66 -0.63 -22.97
N VAL A 510 -3.93 -0.26 -22.91
CA VAL A 510 -4.38 1.12 -22.65
C VAL A 510 -5.16 1.12 -21.34
N VAL A 511 -4.76 1.94 -20.37
CA VAL A 511 -5.41 1.99 -19.06
C VAL A 511 -5.84 3.41 -18.74
N PHE A 512 -7.14 3.61 -18.53
CA PHE A 512 -7.71 4.82 -17.97
C PHE A 512 -7.59 4.75 -16.46
N ILE A 513 -6.60 5.47 -15.93
CA ILE A 513 -6.25 5.47 -14.50
C ILE A 513 -7.31 6.22 -13.71
N ASP A 514 -7.70 5.72 -12.56
CA ASP A 514 -8.55 6.47 -11.64
C ASP A 514 -7.70 7.42 -10.80
N VAL A 515 -7.66 8.66 -11.21
CA VAL A 515 -6.96 9.76 -10.51
C VAL A 515 -7.90 10.57 -9.60
N GLY A 516 -9.18 10.20 -9.55
CA GLY A 516 -10.26 10.99 -8.96
C GLY A 516 -10.89 11.87 -10.04
N GLN A 517 -11.05 13.17 -9.77
CA GLN A 517 -11.47 14.11 -10.82
C GLN A 517 -10.28 14.37 -11.74
N GLY A 518 -10.49 14.33 -13.06
CA GLY A 518 -9.47 14.55 -14.07
C GLY A 518 -9.18 13.33 -14.95
N ASP A 519 -8.35 13.52 -15.95
CA ASP A 519 -7.96 12.52 -16.93
C ASP A 519 -6.56 12.00 -16.71
N ALA A 520 -6.35 10.70 -16.88
CA ALA A 520 -5.04 10.09 -16.97
C ALA A 520 -5.13 8.76 -17.74
N ILE A 521 -4.41 8.64 -18.85
CA ILE A 521 -4.44 7.44 -19.70
C ILE A 521 -3.02 6.94 -19.90
N HIS A 522 -2.73 5.74 -19.41
CA HIS A 522 -1.44 5.09 -19.59
C HIS A 522 -1.46 4.16 -20.81
N LEU A 523 -0.54 4.39 -21.74
CA LEU A 523 -0.31 3.58 -22.92
C LEU A 523 0.99 2.79 -22.75
N ARG A 524 0.91 1.48 -22.82
CA ARG A 524 2.08 0.61 -22.74
C ARG A 524 2.18 -0.30 -23.95
N SER A 525 3.27 -0.21 -24.70
CA SER A 525 3.52 -1.08 -25.85
C SER A 525 4.98 -1.07 -26.25
N GLY A 526 5.54 -2.22 -26.66
CA GLY A 526 6.92 -2.32 -27.12
C GLY A 526 7.97 -1.89 -26.10
N GLY A 527 7.67 -2.06 -24.80
CA GLY A 527 8.56 -1.63 -23.69
C GLY A 527 8.55 -0.13 -23.43
N LYS A 528 7.76 0.66 -24.16
CA LYS A 528 7.58 2.09 -23.97
C LYS A 528 6.34 2.36 -23.12
N ASN A 529 6.39 3.43 -22.34
CA ASN A 529 5.31 3.93 -21.48
C ASN A 529 5.04 5.39 -21.85
N VAL A 530 3.81 5.66 -22.23
CA VAL A 530 3.31 7.01 -22.56
C VAL A 530 2.13 7.32 -21.69
N LEU A 531 2.09 8.53 -21.13
CA LEU A 531 0.96 9.02 -20.34
C LEU A 531 0.26 10.13 -21.12
N ILE A 532 -1.06 10.04 -21.27
CA ILE A 532 -1.89 11.16 -21.76
C ILE A 532 -2.64 11.71 -20.57
N ASP A 533 -2.39 12.97 -20.24
CA ASP A 533 -2.83 13.67 -19.03
C ASP A 533 -2.41 12.97 -17.71
N GLY A 534 -2.64 13.60 -16.58
CA GLY A 534 -2.19 13.09 -15.28
C GLY A 534 -3.13 13.34 -14.11
N GLY A 535 -4.28 13.96 -14.36
CA GLY A 535 -5.16 14.37 -13.28
C GLY A 535 -4.59 15.53 -12.46
N GLY A 536 -5.28 15.87 -11.40
CA GLY A 536 -4.87 16.88 -10.43
C GLY A 536 -5.88 17.03 -9.29
N ASP A 537 -5.42 17.49 -8.14
CA ASP A 537 -6.28 17.69 -6.96
C ASP A 537 -5.66 18.72 -6.02
N SER A 538 -6.39 19.78 -5.69
CA SER A 538 -5.91 20.84 -4.79
C SER A 538 -5.61 20.39 -3.35
N LYS A 539 -6.05 19.20 -2.96
CA LYS A 539 -5.94 18.68 -1.57
C LYS A 539 -4.93 17.56 -1.41
N ARG A 540 -4.52 16.92 -2.49
CA ARG A 540 -3.60 15.77 -2.48
C ARG A 540 -2.68 15.79 -3.69
N ASN A 541 -1.46 15.33 -3.53
CA ASN A 541 -0.54 15.15 -4.63
C ASN A 541 -0.92 13.88 -5.42
N VAL A 542 -1.40 14.05 -6.66
CA VAL A 542 -1.84 12.95 -7.54
C VAL A 542 -0.63 12.24 -8.15
N GLY A 543 0.42 12.98 -8.48
CA GLY A 543 1.67 12.47 -9.06
C GLY A 543 2.33 11.42 -8.16
N THR A 544 2.57 11.78 -6.89
CA THR A 544 3.24 10.89 -5.92
C THR A 544 2.28 9.89 -5.26
N GLY A 545 1.02 10.29 -5.06
CA GLY A 545 0.02 9.48 -4.34
C GLY A 545 -0.70 8.44 -5.19
N THR A 546 -0.81 8.67 -6.52
CA THR A 546 -1.58 7.80 -7.43
C THR A 546 -0.76 7.34 -8.63
N LEU A 547 -0.19 8.28 -9.42
CA LEU A 547 0.48 7.94 -10.67
C LEU A 547 1.78 7.18 -10.44
N GLN A 548 2.68 7.66 -9.59
CA GLN A 548 3.96 6.99 -9.31
C GLN A 548 3.75 5.56 -8.78
N PRO A 549 2.93 5.31 -7.73
CA PRO A 549 2.69 3.95 -7.26
C PRO A 549 2.08 3.06 -8.36
N TYR A 550 1.12 3.57 -9.12
CA TYR A 550 0.51 2.82 -10.23
C TYR A 550 1.55 2.44 -11.28
N LEU A 551 2.35 3.39 -11.77
CA LEU A 551 3.36 3.16 -12.81
C LEU A 551 4.43 2.17 -12.35
N LEU A 552 4.98 2.35 -11.15
CA LEU A 552 6.00 1.45 -10.60
C LEU A 552 5.45 0.04 -10.38
N LYS A 553 4.22 -0.10 -9.91
CA LYS A 553 3.53 -1.39 -9.74
C LYS A 553 3.29 -2.11 -11.06
N ASN A 554 3.08 -1.34 -12.13
CA ASN A 554 2.84 -1.88 -13.47
C ASN A 554 4.09 -1.89 -14.36
N GLY A 555 5.29 -1.79 -13.79
CA GLY A 555 6.55 -2.00 -14.48
C GLY A 555 7.10 -0.78 -15.23
N ALA A 556 6.53 0.40 -15.05
CA ALA A 556 6.97 1.65 -15.65
C ALA A 556 7.83 2.45 -14.67
N ARG A 557 9.13 2.47 -14.85
CA ARG A 557 10.11 3.24 -14.06
C ARG A 557 10.40 4.62 -14.67
N THR A 558 10.08 4.79 -15.94
CA THR A 558 10.26 6.02 -16.69
C THR A 558 9.08 6.19 -17.64
N LEU A 559 8.69 7.41 -17.90
CA LEU A 559 7.81 7.73 -19.03
C LEU A 559 8.65 8.14 -20.22
N ASP A 560 8.40 7.51 -21.38
CA ASP A 560 9.06 7.89 -22.61
C ASP A 560 8.51 9.19 -23.17
N LEU A 561 7.22 9.44 -22.94
CA LEU A 561 6.52 10.65 -23.34
C LEU A 561 5.32 10.89 -22.41
N SER A 562 5.11 12.15 -22.04
CA SER A 562 3.84 12.62 -21.47
C SER A 562 3.19 13.58 -22.45
N ILE A 563 1.98 13.27 -22.89
CA ILE A 563 1.16 14.11 -23.76
C ILE A 563 0.07 14.74 -22.90
N CYS A 564 -0.11 16.05 -22.96
CA CYS A 564 -1.23 16.69 -22.29
C CYS A 564 -2.25 17.20 -23.34
N THR A 565 -3.53 17.08 -23.01
CA THR A 565 -4.60 17.63 -23.84
C THR A 565 -4.64 19.14 -23.69
N HIS A 566 -4.51 19.65 -22.45
CA HIS A 566 -4.42 21.06 -22.08
C HIS A 566 -3.83 21.21 -20.67
N LEU A 567 -3.64 22.44 -20.17
CA LEU A 567 -2.90 22.70 -18.95
C LEU A 567 -3.78 22.90 -17.69
N HIS A 568 -5.10 22.68 -17.76
CA HIS A 568 -5.94 22.68 -16.55
C HIS A 568 -5.40 21.74 -15.48
N MET A 569 -5.63 22.15 -14.23
CA MET A 569 -5.12 21.44 -13.05
C MET A 569 -5.45 19.94 -13.08
N ASP A 570 -6.68 19.56 -13.44
CA ASP A 570 -7.16 18.17 -13.46
C ASP A 570 -6.71 17.35 -14.70
N HIS A 571 -5.79 17.92 -15.51
CA HIS A 571 -5.08 17.23 -16.60
C HIS A 571 -3.58 17.28 -16.47
N PHE A 572 -3.00 18.42 -16.05
CA PHE A 572 -1.56 18.63 -16.08
C PHE A 572 -0.86 18.54 -14.72
N GLN A 573 -1.50 18.94 -13.60
CA GLN A 573 -0.86 19.02 -12.29
C GLN A 573 -0.21 17.67 -11.90
N GLY A 574 -0.92 16.57 -12.08
CA GLY A 574 -0.38 15.24 -11.73
C GLY A 574 0.84 14.84 -12.56
N VAL A 575 0.94 15.30 -13.82
CA VAL A 575 2.14 15.10 -14.67
C VAL A 575 3.31 15.91 -14.12
N GLN A 576 3.08 17.16 -13.73
CA GLN A 576 4.10 18.03 -13.15
C GLN A 576 4.64 17.42 -11.83
N GLU A 577 3.76 17.09 -10.90
CA GLU A 577 4.11 16.42 -9.65
C GLU A 577 4.85 15.09 -9.85
N LEU A 578 4.45 14.32 -10.87
CA LEU A 578 5.09 13.06 -11.21
C LEU A 578 6.52 13.27 -11.72
N SER A 579 6.77 14.33 -12.49
CA SER A 579 8.08 14.63 -13.07
C SER A 579 9.17 14.91 -12.03
N GLU A 580 8.78 15.31 -10.82
CA GLU A 580 9.68 15.53 -9.69
C GLU A 580 10.24 14.22 -9.11
N VAL A 581 9.50 13.11 -9.27
CA VAL A 581 9.79 11.83 -8.59
C VAL A 581 10.01 10.65 -9.54
N LEU A 582 9.72 10.83 -10.82
CA LEU A 582 9.87 9.79 -11.85
C LEU A 582 10.33 10.44 -13.16
N PRO A 583 11.41 9.94 -13.80
CA PRO A 583 11.93 10.51 -15.04
C PRO A 583 10.89 10.51 -16.16
N VAL A 584 10.59 11.68 -16.70
CA VAL A 584 9.79 11.89 -17.92
C VAL A 584 10.73 12.40 -18.99
N LYS A 585 10.95 11.61 -20.07
CA LYS A 585 11.94 11.92 -21.11
C LYS A 585 11.52 13.09 -21.99
N ALA A 586 10.23 13.23 -22.25
CA ALA A 586 9.68 14.30 -23.08
C ALA A 586 8.24 14.64 -22.66
N PHE A 587 7.91 15.92 -22.82
CA PHE A 587 6.56 16.44 -22.72
C PHE A 587 6.08 16.86 -24.10
N ALA A 588 4.77 16.70 -24.37
CA ALA A 588 4.16 17.12 -25.60
C ALA A 588 2.80 17.80 -25.33
N LEU A 589 2.55 18.89 -26.05
CA LEU A 589 1.35 19.72 -25.96
C LEU A 589 0.81 20.02 -27.37
N PRO A 590 -0.45 20.39 -27.53
CA PRO A 590 -0.98 20.93 -28.79
C PRO A 590 -0.18 22.13 -29.29
N GLY A 591 -0.07 22.29 -30.61
CA GLY A 591 0.70 23.37 -31.24
C GLY A 591 0.27 24.77 -30.87
N VAL A 592 -1.00 24.95 -30.47
CA VAL A 592 -1.60 26.22 -30.02
C VAL A 592 -0.92 26.80 -28.77
N TYR A 593 -0.22 25.99 -27.97
CA TYR A 593 0.57 26.46 -26.82
C TYR A 593 1.87 27.17 -27.21
N ARG A 594 2.14 27.34 -28.50
CA ARG A 594 3.35 28.01 -28.99
C ARG A 594 3.40 29.46 -28.53
N GLY A 595 4.45 29.78 -27.75
CA GLY A 595 4.68 31.13 -27.27
C GLY A 595 3.89 31.54 -26.02
N LEU A 596 3.03 30.69 -25.49
CA LEU A 596 2.32 30.96 -24.24
C LEU A 596 3.26 30.80 -23.03
N PRO A 597 3.17 31.70 -22.03
CA PRO A 597 4.04 31.67 -20.85
C PRO A 597 3.93 30.37 -20.03
N GLU A 598 2.76 29.75 -20.01
CA GLU A 598 2.44 28.54 -19.25
C GLU A 598 3.08 27.30 -19.87
N THR A 599 3.59 27.37 -21.13
CA THR A 599 4.17 26.22 -21.82
C THR A 599 5.45 25.75 -21.13
N PRO A 600 5.51 24.50 -20.66
CA PRO A 600 6.73 23.95 -20.04
C PRO A 600 7.93 24.03 -20.99
N LYS A 601 9.07 24.47 -20.44
CA LYS A 601 10.32 24.60 -21.24
C LYS A 601 10.71 23.27 -21.86
N GLY A 602 10.96 23.28 -23.18
CA GLY A 602 11.37 22.08 -23.94
C GLY A 602 10.23 21.12 -24.28
N ALA A 603 8.97 21.53 -24.07
CA ALA A 603 7.83 20.74 -24.52
C ALA A 603 7.78 20.65 -26.05
N ARG A 604 7.51 19.46 -26.57
CA ARG A 604 7.26 19.22 -27.99
C ARG A 604 5.85 19.70 -28.36
N LEU A 605 5.77 20.59 -29.33
CA LEU A 605 4.50 21.09 -29.83
C LEU A 605 3.99 20.22 -30.98
N LEU A 606 2.83 19.63 -30.79
CA LEU A 606 2.23 18.66 -31.70
C LEU A 606 1.36 19.34 -32.76
N ARG A 607 1.48 18.90 -34.02
CA ARG A 607 0.71 19.42 -35.15
C ARG A 607 -0.40 18.47 -35.55
N ARG A 608 -1.52 18.98 -36.03
CA ARG A 608 -2.57 18.16 -36.57
C ARG A 608 -2.06 17.26 -37.71
N GLY A 609 -2.49 16.00 -37.67
CA GLY A 609 -2.07 14.97 -38.63
C GLY A 609 -0.76 14.28 -38.23
N GLU A 610 -0.01 14.80 -37.26
CA GLU A 610 1.20 14.16 -36.75
C GLU A 610 0.88 12.80 -36.14
N VAL A 611 1.77 11.82 -36.36
CA VAL A 611 1.65 10.46 -35.84
C VAL A 611 2.84 10.14 -34.97
N ILE A 612 2.60 9.90 -33.69
CA ILE A 612 3.59 9.47 -32.70
C ILE A 612 3.53 7.94 -32.64
N ARG A 613 4.55 7.27 -33.18
CA ARG A 613 4.65 5.81 -33.13
C ARG A 613 5.24 5.37 -31.79
N ILE A 614 4.46 4.66 -31.00
CA ILE A 614 4.89 4.05 -29.74
C ILE A 614 5.58 2.71 -30.03
N SER A 615 4.92 1.85 -30.82
CA SER A 615 5.42 0.56 -31.29
C SER A 615 4.77 0.21 -32.64
N ASP A 616 5.04 -0.98 -33.16
CA ASP A 616 4.39 -1.47 -34.37
C ASP A 616 2.89 -1.74 -34.15
N GLU A 617 2.47 -1.93 -32.89
CA GLU A 617 1.09 -2.24 -32.53
C GLU A 617 0.29 -1.02 -32.05
N MET A 618 0.97 0.10 -31.73
CA MET A 618 0.35 1.26 -31.12
C MET A 618 0.94 2.57 -31.61
N SER A 619 0.06 3.50 -31.99
CA SER A 619 0.41 4.88 -32.34
C SER A 619 -0.64 5.87 -31.85
N VAL A 620 -0.24 7.12 -31.66
CA VAL A 620 -1.10 8.25 -31.30
C VAL A 620 -1.10 9.22 -32.46
N LYS A 621 -2.28 9.57 -32.98
CA LYS A 621 -2.45 10.55 -34.04
C LYS A 621 -3.13 11.78 -33.52
N VAL A 622 -2.59 12.96 -33.81
CA VAL A 622 -3.17 14.26 -33.47
C VAL A 622 -4.27 14.59 -34.45
N LEU A 623 -5.50 14.80 -33.98
CA LEU A 623 -6.66 15.16 -34.81
C LEU A 623 -7.04 16.64 -34.68
N TRP A 624 -6.79 17.26 -33.52
CA TRP A 624 -7.19 18.65 -33.24
C TRP A 624 -6.14 19.30 -32.31
N PRO A 625 -5.93 20.62 -32.29
CA PRO A 625 -6.64 21.66 -33.07
C PRO A 625 -6.19 21.80 -34.53
N GLU A 626 -6.88 22.63 -35.30
CA GLU A 626 -6.63 22.81 -36.73
C GLU A 626 -5.36 23.60 -37.03
N SER A 627 -5.13 24.69 -36.34
CA SER A 627 -4.00 25.60 -36.57
C SER A 627 -3.04 25.59 -35.35
N GLU A 628 -1.84 26.11 -35.56
CA GLU A 628 -0.87 26.42 -34.49
C GLU A 628 -1.14 27.82 -33.90
N GLU A 629 -2.05 28.58 -34.50
CA GLU A 629 -2.52 29.89 -34.06
C GLU A 629 -3.80 29.73 -33.26
N LEU A 630 -4.02 30.62 -32.31
CA LEU A 630 -5.28 30.68 -31.55
C LEU A 630 -6.47 30.75 -32.50
N PRO A 631 -7.58 30.06 -32.25
CA PRO A 631 -8.77 30.11 -33.07
C PRO A 631 -9.24 31.56 -33.27
N GLY A 632 -9.53 31.94 -34.52
CA GLY A 632 -9.78 33.27 -35.06
C GLY A 632 -10.14 34.37 -34.09
N GLY A 633 -9.18 35.25 -33.78
CA GLY A 633 -9.42 36.49 -33.04
C GLY A 633 -9.45 36.41 -31.52
N VAL A 634 -9.19 35.24 -30.95
CA VAL A 634 -9.05 35.09 -29.47
C VAL A 634 -7.85 35.91 -29.00
N THR A 635 -8.09 36.94 -28.22
CA THR A 635 -7.05 37.78 -27.59
C THR A 635 -6.39 37.01 -26.45
N GLU A 636 -5.16 37.42 -26.03
CA GLU A 636 -4.49 36.85 -24.86
C GLU A 636 -5.39 36.84 -23.59
N ALA A 637 -6.35 37.73 -23.48
CA ALA A 637 -7.33 37.80 -22.38
C ALA A 637 -8.44 36.72 -22.49
N GLU A 638 -8.78 36.27 -23.69
CA GLU A 638 -9.80 35.23 -23.96
C GLU A 638 -9.17 33.84 -24.01
N SER A 639 -7.85 33.70 -24.15
CA SER A 639 -7.10 32.46 -23.97
C SER A 639 -7.13 31.92 -22.52
N SER A 640 -7.83 32.61 -21.62
CA SER A 640 -8.07 32.17 -20.24
C SER A 640 -8.95 30.91 -20.12
N ASP A 641 -9.72 30.54 -21.14
CA ASP A 641 -10.40 29.25 -21.17
C ASP A 641 -9.53 28.20 -21.89
N GLU A 642 -8.71 27.52 -21.10
CA GLU A 642 -7.78 26.48 -21.59
C GLU A 642 -8.51 25.32 -22.32
N ASN A 643 -9.85 25.18 -22.19
CA ASN A 643 -10.62 24.20 -22.93
C ASN A 643 -10.65 24.50 -24.43
N LEU A 644 -10.45 25.77 -24.85
CA LEU A 644 -10.32 26.16 -26.26
C LEU A 644 -8.98 25.67 -26.86
N LEU A 645 -7.97 25.47 -26.02
CA LEU A 645 -6.62 25.01 -26.41
C LEU A 645 -6.49 23.50 -26.41
N ASN A 646 -7.59 22.78 -26.17
CA ASN A 646 -7.62 21.34 -25.95
C ASN A 646 -7.22 20.52 -27.17
N GLY A 647 -6.30 19.56 -26.96
CA GLY A 647 -5.88 18.59 -27.98
C GLY A 647 -6.79 17.35 -28.04
N VAL A 648 -7.06 16.88 -29.25
CA VAL A 648 -7.78 15.62 -29.46
C VAL A 648 -6.85 14.61 -30.14
N TYR A 649 -6.75 13.44 -29.52
CA TYR A 649 -5.84 12.38 -29.95
C TYR A 649 -6.58 11.10 -30.29
N ARG A 650 -6.17 10.42 -31.36
CA ARG A 650 -6.63 9.07 -31.67
C ARG A 650 -5.51 8.07 -31.44
N ILE A 651 -5.77 7.10 -30.59
CA ILE A 651 -4.88 5.98 -30.35
C ILE A 651 -5.31 4.85 -31.30
N ASP A 652 -4.41 4.47 -32.19
CA ASP A 652 -4.58 3.29 -33.05
C ASP A 652 -3.81 2.13 -32.38
N TYR A 653 -4.56 1.11 -31.89
CA TYR A 653 -4.04 0.00 -31.09
C TYR A 653 -4.52 -1.35 -31.64
N ARG A 654 -3.67 -2.11 -32.33
CA ARG A 654 -4.01 -3.41 -32.94
C ARG A 654 -5.30 -3.38 -33.74
N GLY A 655 -5.49 -2.36 -34.56
CA GLY A 655 -6.66 -2.16 -35.41
C GLY A 655 -7.89 -1.55 -34.69
N ILE A 656 -7.82 -1.33 -33.38
CA ILE A 656 -8.86 -0.66 -32.60
C ILE A 656 -8.51 0.83 -32.48
N ARG A 657 -9.51 1.69 -32.65
CA ARG A 657 -9.39 3.15 -32.58
C ARG A 657 -10.02 3.67 -31.29
N ILE A 658 -9.21 4.35 -30.47
CA ILE A 658 -9.63 4.98 -29.23
C ILE A 658 -9.50 6.49 -29.42
N LEU A 659 -10.59 7.23 -29.24
CA LEU A 659 -10.61 8.69 -29.35
C LEU A 659 -10.54 9.31 -27.96
N VAL A 660 -9.52 10.15 -27.73
CA VAL A 660 -9.29 10.91 -26.48
C VAL A 660 -9.58 12.37 -26.79
N THR A 661 -10.60 12.91 -26.16
CA THR A 661 -11.16 14.23 -26.46
C THR A 661 -10.77 15.30 -25.44
N GLY A 662 -10.07 14.93 -24.34
CA GLY A 662 -9.83 15.86 -23.24
C GLY A 662 -11.11 16.51 -22.76
N ASP A 663 -11.12 17.82 -22.66
CA ASP A 663 -12.27 18.62 -22.24
C ASP A 663 -12.87 19.47 -23.38
N LEU A 664 -12.78 18.93 -24.60
CA LEU A 664 -13.32 19.58 -25.81
C LEU A 664 -14.78 19.98 -25.60
N LEU A 665 -15.07 21.24 -25.86
CA LEU A 665 -16.43 21.81 -25.79
C LEU A 665 -17.22 21.56 -27.08
N GLU A 666 -18.54 21.76 -27.03
CA GLU A 666 -19.46 21.51 -28.16
C GLU A 666 -19.09 22.31 -29.43
N GLU A 667 -18.55 23.52 -29.27
CA GLU A 667 -18.06 24.35 -30.39
C GLU A 667 -16.90 23.67 -31.11
N GLY A 668 -15.90 23.19 -30.39
CA GLY A 668 -14.77 22.45 -30.97
C GLY A 668 -15.20 21.11 -31.58
N GLU A 669 -16.20 20.44 -31.00
CA GLU A 669 -16.79 19.23 -31.58
C GLU A 669 -17.44 19.53 -32.93
N ALA A 670 -18.20 20.65 -33.03
CA ALA A 670 -18.88 21.05 -34.28
C ALA A 670 -17.84 21.37 -35.37
N ASP A 671 -16.77 22.08 -35.04
CA ASP A 671 -15.67 22.38 -35.97
C ASP A 671 -14.96 21.10 -36.45
N MET A 672 -14.69 20.17 -35.54
CA MET A 672 -14.12 18.86 -35.91
C MET A 672 -15.04 18.07 -36.84
N VAL A 673 -16.33 18.03 -36.55
CA VAL A 673 -17.34 17.33 -37.40
C VAL A 673 -17.36 17.94 -38.79
N LYS A 674 -17.38 19.28 -38.87
CA LYS A 674 -17.34 20.02 -40.13
C LYS A 674 -16.07 19.75 -40.93
N TYR A 675 -14.91 19.81 -40.27
CA TYR A 675 -13.61 19.59 -40.90
C TYR A 675 -13.43 18.17 -41.44
N TYR A 676 -13.87 17.18 -40.69
CA TYR A 676 -13.73 15.77 -41.08
C TYR A 676 -14.99 15.23 -41.83
N ALA A 677 -15.90 16.11 -42.22
CA ALA A 677 -17.10 15.73 -42.97
C ALA A 677 -16.73 14.88 -44.21
N GLY A 678 -17.53 13.86 -44.50
CA GLY A 678 -17.25 12.93 -45.59
C GLY A 678 -16.10 11.96 -45.41
N THR A 679 -15.38 12.02 -44.26
CA THR A 679 -14.28 11.11 -43.96
C THR A 679 -14.64 10.11 -42.85
N GLN A 680 -13.89 8.99 -42.74
CA GLN A 680 -14.02 8.03 -41.66
C GLN A 680 -13.01 8.30 -40.51
N LYS A 681 -12.36 9.47 -40.47
CA LYS A 681 -11.22 9.74 -39.58
C LYS A 681 -11.64 9.92 -38.14
N LEU A 682 -12.86 10.40 -37.87
CA LEU A 682 -13.42 10.56 -36.53
C LEU A 682 -13.95 9.26 -35.93
N ARG A 683 -14.30 8.26 -36.76
CA ARG A 683 -14.84 7.00 -36.23
C ARG A 683 -13.86 6.35 -35.25
N CYS A 684 -14.38 5.90 -34.11
CA CYS A 684 -13.64 5.15 -33.12
C CYS A 684 -14.42 3.95 -32.59
N ASP A 685 -13.72 3.01 -31.97
CA ASP A 685 -14.31 1.87 -31.27
C ASP A 685 -14.59 2.22 -29.81
N VAL A 686 -13.71 3.02 -29.19
CA VAL A 686 -13.84 3.49 -27.80
C VAL A 686 -13.70 5.00 -27.77
N LEU A 687 -14.64 5.67 -27.12
CA LEU A 687 -14.62 7.12 -26.90
C LEU A 687 -14.27 7.40 -25.42
N LYS A 688 -13.22 8.17 -25.14
CA LYS A 688 -13.11 8.89 -23.89
C LYS A 688 -14.03 10.10 -24.00
N VAL A 689 -15.09 10.11 -23.20
CA VAL A 689 -16.12 11.16 -23.24
C VAL A 689 -15.53 12.50 -22.80
N ALA A 690 -15.79 13.54 -23.55
CA ALA A 690 -15.23 14.87 -23.31
C ALA A 690 -15.72 15.47 -21.98
N HIS A 691 -14.87 16.29 -21.38
CA HIS A 691 -15.15 17.13 -20.20
C HIS A 691 -15.84 16.34 -19.07
N HIS A 692 -15.30 15.13 -18.77
CA HIS A 692 -15.77 14.21 -17.73
C HIS A 692 -17.28 13.88 -17.81
N GLY A 693 -17.89 14.06 -18.97
CA GLY A 693 -19.31 13.88 -19.18
C GLY A 693 -20.15 15.12 -18.84
N SER A 694 -19.58 16.31 -18.98
CA SER A 694 -20.33 17.59 -18.89
C SER A 694 -21.44 17.66 -19.92
N HIS A 695 -22.49 18.46 -19.65
CA HIS A 695 -23.53 18.79 -20.60
C HIS A 695 -23.03 19.71 -21.72
N SER A 696 -21.92 20.43 -21.53
CA SER A 696 -21.31 21.34 -22.50
C SER A 696 -20.51 20.61 -23.60
N SER A 697 -20.57 19.29 -23.66
CA SER A 697 -19.83 18.47 -24.61
C SER A 697 -20.62 17.21 -25.00
N SER A 698 -20.06 16.38 -25.88
CA SER A 698 -20.68 15.16 -26.40
C SER A 698 -22.03 15.44 -27.09
N SER A 699 -22.01 16.37 -28.05
CA SER A 699 -23.15 16.73 -28.84
C SER A 699 -23.70 15.55 -29.68
N GLU A 700 -24.99 15.58 -30.01
CA GLU A 700 -25.62 14.53 -30.81
C GLU A 700 -24.89 14.37 -32.18
N ALA A 701 -24.55 15.49 -32.83
CA ALA A 701 -23.83 15.49 -34.10
C ALA A 701 -22.44 14.86 -34.00
N PHE A 702 -21.71 15.15 -32.92
CA PHE A 702 -20.40 14.55 -32.66
C PHE A 702 -20.50 13.04 -32.44
N LEU A 703 -21.43 12.60 -31.59
CA LEU A 703 -21.64 11.17 -31.33
C LEU A 703 -22.04 10.39 -32.59
N ASP A 704 -22.80 11.00 -33.47
CA ASP A 704 -23.19 10.41 -34.75
C ASP A 704 -22.05 10.34 -35.77
N ALA A 705 -21.09 11.28 -35.69
CA ALA A 705 -19.87 11.26 -36.50
C ALA A 705 -18.87 10.21 -35.99
N VAL A 706 -18.68 10.11 -34.67
CA VAL A 706 -17.67 9.24 -34.01
C VAL A 706 -18.14 7.78 -33.93
N ARG A 707 -19.42 7.52 -33.65
CA ARG A 707 -20.09 6.21 -33.54
C ARG A 707 -19.32 5.20 -32.72
N PRO A 708 -19.04 5.48 -31.44
CA PRO A 708 -18.24 4.57 -30.60
C PRO A 708 -19.03 3.31 -30.24
N ARG A 709 -18.33 2.19 -30.09
CA ARG A 709 -18.89 0.92 -29.61
C ARG A 709 -18.91 0.84 -28.08
N ALA A 710 -18.09 1.65 -27.42
CA ALA A 710 -18.04 1.80 -25.95
C ALA A 710 -17.57 3.21 -25.60
N ALA A 711 -17.98 3.70 -24.43
CA ALA A 711 -17.57 4.99 -23.89
C ALA A 711 -16.91 4.83 -22.51
N VAL A 712 -15.84 5.58 -22.28
CA VAL A 712 -15.17 5.67 -20.99
C VAL A 712 -15.31 7.11 -20.47
N ILE A 713 -15.75 7.25 -19.22
CA ILE A 713 -15.83 8.53 -18.52
C ILE A 713 -14.85 8.50 -17.35
N GLN A 714 -13.83 9.37 -17.40
CA GLN A 714 -12.93 9.60 -16.28
C GLN A 714 -13.51 10.68 -15.38
N VAL A 715 -13.88 10.33 -14.15
CA VAL A 715 -14.59 11.21 -13.23
C VAL A 715 -14.43 10.72 -11.80
N GLY A 716 -14.35 11.65 -10.86
CA GLY A 716 -14.20 11.36 -9.44
C GLY A 716 -15.50 10.95 -8.75
N LYS A 717 -15.44 10.02 -7.79
CA LYS A 717 -16.58 9.46 -7.06
C LYS A 717 -17.46 10.49 -6.33
N LYS A 718 -16.90 11.57 -5.85
CA LYS A 718 -17.59 12.65 -5.14
C LYS A 718 -17.17 14.00 -5.72
N ASN A 719 -17.28 14.13 -7.05
CA ASN A 719 -16.94 15.40 -7.68
C ASN A 719 -18.02 16.45 -7.38
N ARG A 720 -17.59 17.71 -7.25
CA ARG A 720 -18.46 18.84 -6.93
C ARG A 720 -19.18 19.42 -8.15
N TYR A 721 -18.81 18.97 -9.35
CA TYR A 721 -19.37 19.46 -10.61
C TYR A 721 -20.63 18.70 -11.04
N GLY A 722 -20.99 17.62 -10.33
CA GLY A 722 -22.14 16.77 -10.69
C GLY A 722 -21.92 15.88 -11.91
N HIS A 723 -20.67 15.78 -12.40
CA HIS A 723 -20.33 14.94 -13.56
C HIS A 723 -20.43 13.45 -13.24
N PRO A 724 -20.74 12.58 -14.21
CA PRO A 724 -21.29 12.95 -15.52
C PRO A 724 -22.74 13.39 -15.40
N HIS A 725 -23.13 14.40 -16.20
CA HIS A 725 -24.50 14.89 -16.23
C HIS A 725 -25.44 13.83 -16.82
N GLN A 726 -26.69 13.84 -16.34
CA GLN A 726 -27.69 12.85 -16.74
C GLN A 726 -27.99 12.95 -18.27
N GLU A 727 -27.96 14.15 -18.82
CA GLU A 727 -28.17 14.39 -20.25
C GLU A 727 -27.12 13.65 -21.10
N THR A 728 -25.84 13.74 -20.76
CA THR A 728 -24.78 13.05 -21.48
C THR A 728 -24.93 11.53 -21.39
N LEU A 729 -25.33 11.00 -20.21
CA LEU A 729 -25.61 9.58 -20.06
C LEU A 729 -26.79 9.12 -20.90
N GLU A 730 -27.83 9.95 -21.06
CA GLU A 730 -29.01 9.66 -21.88
C GLU A 730 -28.69 9.70 -23.38
N LYS A 731 -27.85 10.65 -23.85
CA LYS A 731 -27.36 10.69 -25.24
C LYS A 731 -26.65 9.38 -25.60
N LEU A 732 -25.78 8.88 -24.72
CA LEU A 732 -25.07 7.60 -24.91
C LEU A 732 -26.00 6.39 -24.83
N LYS A 733 -26.95 6.38 -23.89
CA LYS A 733 -27.92 5.29 -23.69
C LYS A 733 -28.87 5.16 -24.93
N ARG A 734 -29.36 6.27 -25.49
CA ARG A 734 -30.21 6.26 -26.69
C ARG A 734 -29.51 5.61 -27.90
N ARG A 735 -28.16 5.66 -27.93
CA ARG A 735 -27.34 5.02 -28.98
C ARG A 735 -26.89 3.59 -28.62
N ASN A 736 -27.38 3.04 -27.50
CA ASN A 736 -26.95 1.74 -26.95
C ASN A 736 -25.43 1.62 -26.75
N ILE A 737 -24.74 2.70 -26.38
CA ILE A 737 -23.32 2.74 -26.13
C ILE A 737 -23.09 2.35 -24.66
N PRO A 738 -22.41 1.22 -24.35
CA PRO A 738 -22.06 0.85 -22.99
C PRO A 738 -21.05 1.84 -22.40
N VAL A 739 -21.31 2.27 -21.17
CA VAL A 739 -20.52 3.30 -20.48
C VAL A 739 -19.76 2.69 -19.32
N TYR A 740 -18.43 2.90 -19.32
CA TYR A 740 -17.51 2.53 -18.24
C TYR A 740 -17.06 3.81 -17.54
N ARG A 741 -17.13 3.84 -16.19
CA ARG A 741 -16.88 5.05 -15.42
C ARG A 741 -15.87 4.78 -14.32
N ASN A 742 -14.84 5.63 -14.15
CA ASN A 742 -13.85 5.45 -13.10
C ASN A 742 -14.47 5.55 -11.70
N ASP A 743 -15.41 6.47 -11.46
CA ASP A 743 -16.07 6.61 -10.14
C ASP A 743 -16.76 5.32 -9.65
N ARG A 744 -17.17 4.45 -10.57
CA ARG A 744 -17.83 3.16 -10.29
C ARG A 744 -16.88 1.97 -10.40
N HIS A 745 -16.07 1.92 -11.46
CA HIS A 745 -15.29 0.74 -11.83
C HIS A 745 -13.81 0.84 -11.45
N GLY A 746 -13.35 1.97 -10.87
CA GLY A 746 -11.92 2.24 -10.70
C GLY A 746 -11.22 2.35 -12.04
N ALA A 747 -9.95 1.97 -12.11
CA ALA A 747 -9.23 1.94 -13.39
C ALA A 747 -9.88 1.00 -14.41
N ILE A 748 -9.86 1.41 -15.68
CA ILE A 748 -10.45 0.67 -16.80
C ILE A 748 -9.32 0.33 -17.77
N GLY A 749 -9.03 -0.96 -17.93
CA GLY A 749 -8.00 -1.47 -18.83
C GLY A 749 -8.61 -1.95 -20.15
N LEU A 750 -8.00 -1.57 -21.27
CA LEU A 750 -8.33 -2.07 -22.61
C LEU A 750 -7.19 -2.95 -23.13
N ARG A 751 -7.49 -4.20 -23.41
CA ARG A 751 -6.59 -5.14 -24.08
C ARG A 751 -7.22 -5.65 -25.36
N VAL A 752 -6.44 -5.75 -26.41
CA VAL A 752 -6.90 -6.30 -27.69
C VAL A 752 -6.34 -7.70 -27.87
N ARG A 753 -7.24 -8.68 -28.02
CA ARG A 753 -6.86 -10.07 -28.30
C ARG A 753 -7.74 -10.62 -29.43
N ARG A 754 -7.11 -11.10 -30.50
CA ARG A 754 -7.84 -11.64 -31.69
C ARG A 754 -8.89 -10.67 -32.22
N ASN A 755 -8.54 -9.40 -32.40
CA ASN A 755 -9.43 -8.31 -32.84
C ASN A 755 -10.66 -8.06 -31.96
N LYS A 756 -10.67 -8.57 -30.74
CA LYS A 756 -11.72 -8.26 -29.75
C LYS A 756 -11.17 -7.36 -28.66
N ILE A 757 -11.95 -6.37 -28.27
CA ILE A 757 -11.66 -5.49 -27.14
C ILE A 757 -12.06 -6.25 -25.87
N LEU A 758 -11.11 -6.43 -24.97
CA LEU A 758 -11.33 -6.92 -23.61
C LEU A 758 -11.27 -5.71 -22.69
N ILE A 759 -12.36 -5.44 -21.99
CA ILE A 759 -12.45 -4.33 -21.04
C ILE A 759 -12.38 -4.92 -19.63
N ASP A 760 -11.28 -4.66 -18.95
CA ASP A 760 -11.07 -5.05 -17.58
C ASP A 760 -11.43 -3.88 -16.65
N ARG A 761 -12.18 -4.16 -15.60
CA ARG A 761 -12.54 -3.19 -14.58
C ARG A 761 -11.82 -3.56 -13.29
N MET A 762 -11.28 -2.56 -12.61
CA MET A 762 -10.62 -2.80 -11.32
C MET A 762 -11.63 -3.16 -10.23
N MET A 763 -12.82 -2.59 -10.30
CA MET A 763 -13.96 -2.83 -9.40
C MET A 763 -15.15 -3.36 -10.20
N ASN A 764 -15.90 -4.27 -9.61
CA ASN A 764 -17.11 -4.87 -10.23
C ASN A 764 -18.34 -3.97 -10.05
#